data_50e1cf5ce07a7d532680d1c215692a7e
#
_entry.id   50e1cf5ce07a7d532680d1c215692a7e
#
_cell.length_a   1.000
_cell.length_b   1.000
_cell.length_c   1.000
_cell.angle_alpha   90.00
_cell.angle_beta   90.00
_cell.angle_gamma   90.00
#
_symmetry.space_group_name_H-M   'P 1'
#
loop_
_entity.id
_entity.type
_entity.pdbx_description
1 polymer ?
#
loop_
_entity_poly.entity_id
_entity_poly.type
_entity_poly.pdbx_seq_one_letter_code
_entity_poly.pdbx_strand_id
1 'polypeptide(L)'
;MSYPTKNQSPLSKPQTLNLTAAATIEFEAAADGGAGNLLPRFQMLAYTGTPMRVSGWRHPVILDLAGLSIPSQSRPIRFGHDPLSGVGHTDSIRVEQGQLLASGIVSRDTVAAREVVISSKNGFPWQASVGASVEEFEFVKEHQQVTVNGKQHNGPVNVVRKSTLGEISFVDLGADASTSASVAANQTDDGDDTMADFDDDDAPTTPVAAQTPVVPAATSVVATSPVDDIRRQAAAEIERIAAIRRLCNGRHTGIEAKAIRDGWDVQRTELQILRDNRPAAPAVHVPERTVTAQVLEAACLRTAKSNSVEASYDHRTLELADSRYRGGIGLQELLLEAAWANGYTGRNFRDSRAVMRAAFSRDIQAGWSTIDIGGILSNVANKFLLEGFFSVERVWRNLCSVRNVSDFKTVTSYRLIGKDQYEQVAPGGEIKHGSLGNEQFSNKADTYGLMLSIDRRDIINDDLGAITTVPRKLGRGSGLKINDVFWTIFLNNAAFFSVGNKNYAAGTDTTLTIDGLTKAEVAFLDQVDGDGKPIGMMPSIMLVPTALSAFGTQLYKSVELRDNTANAKTPIGNPHQGKFRVEVSRYLANSQYTGNSAKAWYLLSEPTDLPVIEMAFLNGQESPTIETAEADFNVLGIEMRGYHDFGCALQDPRGGVKMKGEV
;
A
#
# COMPACT_ATOMS: atom_id res chain seq x y z
N MET A 1 16.32 53.50 -27.61
CA MET A 1 15.08 52.94 -27.09
C MET A 1 15.41 51.63 -26.44
N SER A 2 15.44 51.60 -25.13
CA SER A 2 15.80 50.44 -24.30
C SER A 2 14.56 49.58 -24.07
N TYR A 3 14.68 48.29 -24.39
CA TYR A 3 13.65 47.28 -24.09
C TYR A 3 13.70 46.91 -22.60
N PRO A 4 12.57 46.73 -21.93
CA PRO A 4 12.55 46.31 -20.54
C PRO A 4 12.81 44.83 -20.41
N THR A 5 13.74 44.46 -19.55
CA THR A 5 14.03 43.08 -19.11
C THR A 5 12.82 42.51 -18.36
N LYS A 6 12.27 41.41 -18.87
CA LYS A 6 11.26 40.58 -18.18
C LYS A 6 11.84 40.04 -16.87
N ASN A 7 11.24 40.46 -15.77
CA ASN A 7 11.40 39.82 -14.44
C ASN A 7 10.97 38.36 -14.55
N GLN A 8 11.93 37.46 -14.39
CA GLN A 8 11.63 36.08 -14.15
C GLN A 8 11.20 35.94 -12.68
N SER A 9 9.99 35.46 -12.45
CA SER A 9 9.48 35.09 -11.13
C SER A 9 10.41 34.07 -10.48
N PRO A 10 10.70 34.17 -9.17
CA PRO A 10 11.53 33.20 -8.49
C PRO A 10 10.84 31.83 -8.51
N LEU A 11 11.58 30.81 -8.92
CA LEU A 11 11.18 29.41 -8.86
C LEU A 11 10.75 29.06 -7.43
N SER A 12 9.54 28.55 -7.28
CA SER A 12 8.99 28.10 -6.00
C SER A 12 9.89 27.03 -5.39
N LYS A 13 10.28 27.23 -4.12
CA LYS A 13 11.10 26.27 -3.36
C LYS A 13 10.31 25.00 -3.10
N PRO A 14 10.79 23.80 -3.45
CA PRO A 14 10.23 22.56 -2.90
C PRO A 14 10.50 22.51 -1.39
N GLN A 15 9.49 22.17 -0.59
CA GLN A 15 9.58 22.21 0.87
C GLN A 15 10.37 21.05 1.49
N THR A 16 10.53 19.94 0.78
CA THR A 16 11.28 18.75 1.24
C THR A 16 12.13 18.18 0.13
N LEU A 17 13.33 17.73 0.49
CA LEU A 17 14.29 17.08 -0.38
C LEU A 17 14.49 15.65 0.10
N ASN A 18 14.11 14.65 -0.70
CA ASN A 18 14.42 13.25 -0.44
C ASN A 18 15.65 12.89 -1.29
N LEU A 19 16.73 12.58 -0.63
CA LEU A 19 18.05 12.33 -1.20
C LEU A 19 18.44 10.87 -1.01
N THR A 20 18.83 10.21 -2.08
CA THR A 20 19.17 8.79 -2.07
C THR A 20 20.59 8.57 -2.61
N ALA A 21 21.45 7.89 -1.85
CA ALA A 21 22.86 7.71 -2.18
C ALA A 21 23.44 6.33 -1.77
N ALA A 22 24.38 5.64 -2.51
CA ALA A 22 24.94 4.28 -2.28
C ALA A 22 26.47 4.18 -2.00
N ALA A 23 27.00 3.29 -1.10
CA ALA A 23 28.41 2.87 -0.93
C ALA A 23 28.65 1.56 -0.16
N THR A 24 29.89 1.03 -0.20
CA THR A 24 30.33 -0.30 0.28
C THR A 24 30.58 -0.37 1.79
N ILE A 25 30.41 -1.58 2.39
CA ILE A 25 30.37 -1.86 3.83
C ILE A 25 31.54 -2.72 4.28
N GLU A 26 32.08 -2.42 5.45
CA GLU A 26 32.89 -3.32 6.28
C GLU A 26 32.11 -3.74 7.55
N PHE A 27 32.19 -5.04 7.87
CA PHE A 27 31.53 -5.62 9.04
C PHE A 27 32.43 -5.49 10.28
N GLU A 28 31.96 -4.84 11.33
CA GLU A 28 32.49 -5.05 12.66
C GLU A 28 31.54 -5.87 13.53
N ALA A 29 31.99 -7.05 13.93
CA ALA A 29 31.32 -7.86 14.93
C ALA A 29 31.44 -7.18 16.29
N ALA A 30 30.33 -6.91 16.96
CA ALA A 30 30.34 -6.40 18.32
C ALA A 30 30.95 -7.43 19.26
N ALA A 31 32.10 -7.12 19.85
CA ALA A 31 32.68 -7.89 20.92
C ALA A 31 32.04 -7.51 22.27
N ASP A 32 31.75 -8.57 23.05
CA ASP A 32 31.61 -8.67 24.50
C ASP A 32 30.35 -8.23 25.24
N GLY A 33 29.72 -9.26 25.81
CA GLY A 33 29.44 -9.39 27.25
C GLY A 33 28.08 -8.91 27.74
N GLY A 34 27.09 -9.82 27.72
CA GLY A 34 25.90 -9.63 28.53
C GLY A 34 24.64 -10.23 27.89
N ALA A 35 24.03 -11.23 28.54
CA ALA A 35 22.78 -11.85 28.12
C ALA A 35 21.61 -10.85 28.20
N GLY A 36 21.38 -10.12 27.10
CA GLY A 36 20.23 -9.31 26.81
C GLY A 36 20.00 -9.35 25.31
N ASN A 37 18.73 -9.41 24.89
CA ASN A 37 18.33 -9.38 23.48
C ASN A 37 18.94 -8.14 22.80
N LEU A 38 20.11 -8.31 22.17
CA LEU A 38 20.78 -7.23 21.45
C LEU A 38 20.02 -6.99 20.15
N LEU A 39 19.41 -5.81 20.02
CA LEU A 39 18.75 -5.38 18.81
C LEU A 39 19.74 -5.30 17.64
N PRO A 40 19.34 -5.67 16.41
CA PRO A 40 20.18 -5.58 15.24
C PRO A 40 20.72 -4.16 15.04
N ARG A 41 22.01 -4.03 14.78
CA ARG A 41 22.66 -2.75 14.50
C ARG A 41 22.86 -2.58 13.00
N PHE A 42 22.82 -1.34 12.54
CA PHE A 42 23.13 -1.00 11.15
C PHE A 42 24.23 0.08 11.10
N GLN A 43 24.94 0.05 10.01
CA GLN A 43 25.83 1.13 9.57
C GLN A 43 25.48 1.46 8.12
N MET A 44 25.48 2.73 7.78
CA MET A 44 25.21 3.18 6.43
C MET A 44 26.01 4.44 6.08
N LEU A 45 26.40 4.49 4.83
CA LEU A 45 26.86 5.71 4.20
C LEU A 45 25.61 6.36 3.58
N ALA A 46 25.10 7.38 4.22
CA ALA A 46 23.83 7.98 3.86
C ALA A 46 23.94 8.95 2.67
N TYR A 47 25.12 9.54 2.44
CA TYR A 47 25.37 10.42 1.28
C TYR A 47 26.86 10.52 0.96
N THR A 48 27.20 10.43 -0.33
CA THR A 48 28.62 10.43 -0.80
C THR A 48 29.19 11.81 -1.12
N GLY A 49 28.38 12.86 -0.99
CA GLY A 49 28.79 14.22 -1.34
C GLY A 49 28.80 14.52 -2.85
N THR A 50 28.19 13.68 -3.67
CA THR A 50 28.16 13.80 -5.14
C THR A 50 26.83 14.32 -5.68
N PRO A 51 26.78 14.81 -6.96
CA PRO A 51 25.53 15.23 -7.58
C PRO A 51 24.56 14.06 -7.72
N MET A 52 23.29 14.27 -7.38
CA MET A 52 22.24 13.28 -7.48
C MET A 52 21.01 13.82 -8.21
N ARG A 53 20.21 12.93 -8.81
CA ARG A 53 18.94 13.30 -9.44
C ARG A 53 17.81 13.15 -8.43
N VAL A 54 17.11 14.25 -8.20
CA VAL A 54 16.01 14.32 -7.25
C VAL A 54 14.73 14.69 -7.99
N SER A 55 13.64 14.00 -7.68
CA SER A 55 12.32 14.30 -8.23
C SER A 55 11.91 15.75 -7.92
N GLY A 56 11.36 16.45 -8.90
CA GLY A 56 10.98 17.87 -8.77
C GLY A 56 12.11 18.87 -9.06
N TRP A 57 13.34 18.43 -9.27
CA TRP A 57 14.45 19.30 -9.66
C TRP A 57 14.87 19.07 -11.11
N ARG A 58 14.98 20.15 -11.87
CA ARG A 58 15.34 20.09 -13.30
C ARG A 58 16.80 19.65 -13.53
N HIS A 59 17.69 20.06 -12.62
CA HIS A 59 19.14 19.80 -12.68
C HIS A 59 19.57 18.99 -11.47
N PRO A 60 20.70 18.25 -11.55
CA PRO A 60 21.23 17.50 -10.41
C PRO A 60 21.38 18.39 -9.17
N VAL A 61 21.28 17.79 -8.00
CA VAL A 61 21.36 18.46 -6.70
C VAL A 61 22.58 17.93 -5.93
N ILE A 62 23.33 18.84 -5.32
CA ILE A 62 24.39 18.52 -4.36
C ILE A 62 23.98 19.09 -3.00
N LEU A 63 24.02 18.26 -1.97
CA LEU A 63 23.85 18.68 -0.60
C LEU A 63 25.19 19.11 -0.04
N ASP A 64 25.31 20.38 0.34
CA ASP A 64 26.49 20.89 1.06
C ASP A 64 26.44 20.45 2.52
N LEU A 65 27.30 19.49 2.86
CA LEU A 65 27.35 18.90 4.20
C LEU A 65 27.85 19.89 5.26
N ALA A 66 28.55 20.95 4.87
CA ALA A 66 28.97 22.01 5.78
C ALA A 66 27.77 22.87 6.26
N GLY A 67 26.72 22.93 5.46
CA GLY A 67 25.47 23.63 5.80
C GLY A 67 24.34 22.71 6.25
N LEU A 68 24.59 21.41 6.46
CA LEU A 68 23.60 20.46 6.96
C LEU A 68 23.46 20.57 8.48
N SER A 69 22.32 21.02 8.96
CA SER A 69 21.95 20.99 10.37
C SER A 69 21.46 19.59 10.76
N ILE A 70 22.07 19.01 11.79
CA ILE A 70 21.66 17.73 12.39
C ILE A 70 21.08 18.03 13.78
N PRO A 71 19.75 18.16 13.93
CA PRO A 71 19.13 18.61 15.18
C PRO A 71 19.34 17.64 16.35
N SER A 72 19.53 16.36 16.04
CA SER A 72 19.75 15.30 17.03
C SER A 72 20.51 14.14 16.40
N GLN A 73 21.38 13.48 17.15
CA GLN A 73 22.04 12.23 16.75
C GLN A 73 21.05 11.06 16.64
N SER A 74 19.93 11.12 17.37
CA SER A 74 18.86 10.12 17.28
C SER A 74 17.80 10.60 16.27
N ARG A 75 17.96 10.15 15.01
CA ARG A 75 17.02 10.46 13.92
C ARG A 75 16.28 9.18 13.53
N PRO A 76 14.99 9.28 13.11
CA PRO A 76 14.23 8.13 12.66
C PRO A 76 14.84 7.52 11.41
N ILE A 77 14.88 6.19 11.39
CA ILE A 77 15.20 5.38 10.20
C ILE A 77 13.90 4.80 9.67
N ARG A 78 13.67 4.97 8.36
CA ARG A 78 12.47 4.53 7.67
C ARG A 78 12.77 3.55 6.54
N PHE A 79 11.73 3.01 5.95
CA PHE A 79 11.77 2.22 4.74
C PHE A 79 11.11 3.01 3.61
N GLY A 80 11.82 3.23 2.51
CA GLY A 80 11.27 3.90 1.32
C GLY A 80 10.75 5.32 1.54
N HIS A 81 11.27 6.08 2.54
CA HIS A 81 10.78 7.41 2.93
C HIS A 81 9.32 7.44 3.47
N ASP A 82 8.73 6.28 3.69
CA ASP A 82 7.36 6.22 4.20
C ASP A 82 7.32 6.57 5.71
N PRO A 83 6.58 7.61 6.11
CA PRO A 83 6.42 7.98 7.51
C PRO A 83 5.84 6.89 8.40
N LEU A 84 5.08 5.97 7.82
CA LEU A 84 4.42 4.86 8.52
C LEU A 84 5.32 3.62 8.64
N SER A 85 6.35 3.51 7.79
CA SER A 85 7.25 2.36 7.72
C SER A 85 8.58 2.63 8.46
N GLY A 86 8.49 2.81 9.79
CA GLY A 86 9.67 3.03 10.63
C GLY A 86 10.44 1.74 10.88
N VAL A 87 11.77 1.80 10.74
CA VAL A 87 12.70 0.67 10.97
C VAL A 87 13.42 0.79 12.31
N GLY A 88 13.89 1.97 12.65
CA GLY A 88 14.67 2.17 13.86
C GLY A 88 15.09 3.64 14.06
N HIS A 89 16.22 3.84 14.70
CA HIS A 89 16.80 5.17 14.89
C HIS A 89 18.34 5.12 14.87
N THR A 90 18.94 6.26 14.54
CA THR A 90 20.38 6.45 14.60
C THR A 90 20.84 6.70 16.03
N ASP A 91 22.03 6.27 16.36
CA ASP A 91 22.75 6.64 17.59
C ASP A 91 23.96 7.57 17.30
N SER A 92 24.45 7.55 16.06
CA SER A 92 25.53 8.42 15.63
C SER A 92 25.36 8.83 14.17
N ILE A 93 25.50 10.12 13.88
CA ILE A 93 25.53 10.70 12.54
C ILE A 93 26.77 11.57 12.43
N ARG A 94 27.63 11.30 11.45
CA ARG A 94 28.91 12.01 11.28
C ARG A 94 29.10 12.43 9.83
N VAL A 95 29.77 13.59 9.69
CA VAL A 95 30.25 14.04 8.38
C VAL A 95 31.76 13.85 8.36
N GLU A 96 32.22 12.93 7.52
CA GLU A 96 33.65 12.61 7.40
C GLU A 96 34.06 12.62 5.92
N GLN A 97 35.16 13.27 5.60
CA GLN A 97 35.72 13.33 4.24
C GLN A 97 34.70 13.76 3.13
N GLY A 98 33.75 14.63 3.48
CA GLY A 98 32.71 15.07 2.55
C GLY A 98 31.60 14.05 2.29
N GLN A 99 31.44 13.08 3.20
CA GLN A 99 30.40 12.04 3.19
C GLN A 99 29.60 12.07 4.48
N LEU A 100 28.35 11.63 4.43
CA LEU A 100 27.47 11.50 5.59
C LEU A 100 27.34 10.03 5.99
N LEU A 101 27.84 9.70 7.16
CA LEU A 101 27.81 8.36 7.76
C LEU A 101 26.79 8.33 8.88
N ALA A 102 26.02 7.26 8.97
CA ALA A 102 25.06 7.04 10.04
C ALA A 102 25.14 5.61 10.57
N SER A 103 25.07 5.47 11.89
CA SER A 103 24.93 4.18 12.57
C SER A 103 23.78 4.23 13.57
N GLY A 104 23.21 3.06 13.89
CA GLY A 104 22.11 2.96 14.81
C GLY A 104 21.60 1.55 15.02
N ILE A 105 20.40 1.45 15.54
CA ILE A 105 19.74 0.18 15.86
C ILE A 105 18.39 0.05 15.17
N VAL A 106 18.06 -1.17 14.76
CA VAL A 106 16.73 -1.55 14.31
C VAL A 106 15.90 -1.74 15.56
N SER A 107 15.26 -0.67 16.02
CA SER A 107 14.57 -0.60 17.32
C SER A 107 13.06 -0.77 17.21
N ARG A 108 12.52 -0.92 16.00
CA ARG A 108 11.07 -1.13 15.78
C ARG A 108 10.80 -2.55 15.32
N ASP A 109 9.69 -3.11 15.79
CA ASP A 109 9.17 -4.40 15.36
C ASP A 109 8.03 -4.20 14.34
N THR A 110 8.39 -3.67 13.17
CA THR A 110 7.48 -3.47 12.02
C THR A 110 7.76 -4.48 10.93
N VAL A 111 6.83 -4.67 10.00
CA VAL A 111 7.05 -5.50 8.81
C VAL A 111 8.29 -5.02 8.05
N ALA A 112 8.42 -3.71 7.84
CA ALA A 112 9.56 -3.09 7.18
C ALA A 112 10.89 -3.35 7.93
N ALA A 113 10.89 -3.27 9.26
CA ALA A 113 12.09 -3.56 10.06
C ALA A 113 12.51 -5.03 9.95
N ARG A 114 11.57 -5.96 10.02
CA ARG A 114 11.83 -7.40 9.83
C ARG A 114 12.34 -7.70 8.43
N GLU A 115 11.73 -7.10 7.40
CA GLU A 115 12.16 -7.21 6.01
C GLU A 115 13.60 -6.73 5.82
N VAL A 116 13.96 -5.56 6.33
CA VAL A 116 15.33 -5.04 6.28
C VAL A 116 16.31 -6.01 6.92
N VAL A 117 16.00 -6.55 8.11
CA VAL A 117 16.89 -7.49 8.82
C VAL A 117 17.02 -8.82 8.08
N ILE A 118 15.90 -9.40 7.61
CA ILE A 118 15.90 -10.69 6.92
C ILE A 118 16.59 -10.57 5.56
N SER A 119 16.27 -9.54 4.79
CA SER A 119 16.88 -9.31 3.48
C SER A 119 18.38 -9.01 3.60
N SER A 120 18.81 -8.28 4.64
CA SER A 120 20.24 -8.07 4.91
C SER A 120 20.97 -9.37 5.23
N LYS A 121 20.37 -10.27 6.02
CA LYS A 121 20.91 -11.63 6.28
C LYS A 121 21.07 -12.44 5.00
N ASN A 122 20.16 -12.26 4.05
CA ASN A 122 20.19 -12.90 2.74
C ASN A 122 21.16 -12.22 1.74
N GLY A 123 21.87 -11.19 2.18
CA GLY A 123 22.82 -10.46 1.33
C GLY A 123 22.20 -9.45 0.38
N PHE A 124 20.97 -9.02 0.64
CA PHE A 124 20.34 -7.98 -0.19
C PHE A 124 21.10 -6.64 -0.07
N PRO A 125 21.49 -6.00 -1.20
CA PRO A 125 22.32 -4.80 -1.20
C PRO A 125 21.48 -3.54 -0.91
N TRP A 126 21.07 -3.34 0.33
CA TRP A 126 20.35 -2.16 0.73
C TRP A 126 21.15 -0.88 0.46
N GLN A 127 20.45 0.13 0.01
CA GLN A 127 20.96 1.48 -0.16
C GLN A 127 20.36 2.42 0.89
N ALA A 128 21.02 3.55 1.12
CA ALA A 128 20.55 4.58 2.04
C ALA A 128 20.05 5.81 1.29
N SER A 129 19.06 6.48 1.86
CA SER A 129 18.52 7.74 1.36
C SER A 129 18.33 8.74 2.48
N VAL A 130 18.59 10.01 2.21
CA VAL A 130 18.50 11.11 3.17
C VAL A 130 17.29 11.99 2.87
N GLY A 131 16.42 12.17 3.85
CA GLY A 131 15.33 13.16 3.83
C GLY A 131 15.75 14.43 4.55
N ALA A 132 15.87 15.56 3.84
CA ALA A 132 16.24 16.84 4.42
C ALA A 132 15.31 17.96 3.92
N SER A 133 15.05 18.96 4.78
CA SER A 133 14.36 20.18 4.39
C SER A 133 15.37 21.20 3.86
N VAL A 134 15.06 21.80 2.69
CA VAL A 134 15.92 22.78 2.05
C VAL A 134 15.56 24.17 2.55
N GLU A 135 16.56 24.88 3.12
CA GLU A 135 16.43 26.25 3.59
C GLU A 135 16.99 27.25 2.56
N GLU A 136 18.16 26.93 1.99
CA GLU A 136 18.85 27.80 1.04
C GLU A 136 19.53 26.96 -0.04
N PHE A 137 19.38 27.34 -1.31
CA PHE A 137 20.08 26.70 -2.42
C PHE A 137 20.58 27.73 -3.44
N GLU A 138 21.63 27.34 -4.15
CA GLU A 138 22.29 28.11 -5.20
C GLU A 138 22.26 27.33 -6.51
N PHE A 139 21.94 27.98 -7.62
CA PHE A 139 22.02 27.38 -8.95
C PHE A 139 23.34 27.78 -9.63
N VAL A 140 24.17 26.80 -9.91
CA VAL A 140 25.42 26.95 -10.67
C VAL A 140 25.12 26.75 -12.15
N LYS A 141 25.37 27.78 -12.94
CA LYS A 141 25.07 27.78 -14.39
C LYS A 141 26.04 26.91 -15.19
N GLU A 142 25.64 26.56 -16.39
CA GLU A 142 26.50 25.90 -17.36
C GLU A 142 27.82 26.67 -17.53
N HIS A 143 28.94 25.95 -17.62
CA HIS A 143 30.32 26.48 -17.69
C HIS A 143 30.85 27.14 -16.40
N GLN A 144 30.10 27.14 -15.31
CA GLN A 144 30.61 27.53 -13.99
C GLN A 144 31.00 26.30 -13.18
N GLN A 145 31.98 26.47 -12.30
CA GLN A 145 32.46 25.43 -11.39
C GLN A 145 32.20 25.83 -9.95
N VAL A 146 31.90 24.84 -9.12
CA VAL A 146 31.73 25.00 -7.69
C VAL A 146 32.41 23.88 -6.94
N THR A 147 33.03 24.21 -5.80
CA THR A 147 33.62 23.22 -4.90
C THR A 147 32.68 23.01 -3.73
N VAL A 148 32.21 21.75 -3.55
CA VAL A 148 31.29 21.33 -2.47
C VAL A 148 31.77 19.99 -1.95
N ASN A 149 31.73 19.78 -0.62
CA ASN A 149 32.14 18.54 0.03
C ASN A 149 33.56 18.08 -0.34
N GLY A 150 34.48 19.05 -0.61
CA GLY A 150 35.84 18.75 -1.02
C GLY A 150 36.02 18.30 -2.47
N LYS A 151 34.95 18.29 -3.27
CA LYS A 151 34.95 17.89 -4.68
C LYS A 151 34.55 19.07 -5.59
N GLN A 152 35.15 19.13 -6.79
CA GLN A 152 34.84 20.15 -7.77
C GLN A 152 33.76 19.63 -8.74
N HIS A 153 32.70 20.42 -8.95
CA HIS A 153 31.57 20.09 -9.80
C HIS A 153 31.33 21.15 -10.86
N ASN A 154 30.93 20.70 -12.06
CA ASN A 154 30.58 21.58 -13.18
C ASN A 154 29.06 21.76 -13.24
N GLY A 155 28.60 23.00 -13.52
CA GLY A 155 27.20 23.26 -13.81
C GLY A 155 26.73 22.67 -15.15
N PRO A 156 25.41 22.55 -15.35
CA PRO A 156 24.36 23.11 -14.51
C PRO A 156 23.99 22.18 -13.31
N VAL A 157 24.07 22.68 -12.10
CA VAL A 157 23.81 21.93 -10.86
C VAL A 157 23.20 22.85 -9.79
N ASN A 158 22.33 22.31 -8.95
CA ASN A 158 21.80 23.00 -7.78
C ASN A 158 22.62 22.58 -6.55
N VAL A 159 23.13 23.54 -5.79
CA VAL A 159 23.83 23.31 -4.53
C VAL A 159 22.94 23.74 -3.38
N VAL A 160 22.54 22.82 -2.53
CA VAL A 160 21.78 23.12 -1.32
C VAL A 160 22.76 23.55 -0.24
N ARG A 161 22.81 24.84 0.05
CA ARG A 161 23.75 25.46 0.98
C ARG A 161 23.35 25.35 2.43
N LYS A 162 22.03 25.36 2.72
CA LYS A 162 21.49 25.12 4.06
C LYS A 162 20.33 24.16 4.00
N SER A 163 20.36 23.19 4.90
CA SER A 163 19.33 22.20 5.06
C SER A 163 19.29 21.63 6.46
N THR A 164 18.16 21.05 6.84
CA THR A 164 18.00 20.38 8.13
C THR A 164 17.67 18.91 7.88
N LEU A 165 18.44 17.99 8.47
CA LEU A 165 18.24 16.55 8.36
C LEU A 165 16.92 16.15 9.02
N GLY A 166 16.02 15.59 8.25
CA GLY A 166 14.73 15.07 8.70
C GLY A 166 14.81 13.61 9.13
N GLU A 167 15.19 12.74 8.22
CA GLU A 167 15.25 11.29 8.44
C GLU A 167 16.27 10.64 7.50
N ILE A 168 16.56 9.36 7.72
CA ILE A 168 17.35 8.52 6.81
C ILE A 168 16.54 7.25 6.55
N SER A 169 16.58 6.72 5.32
CA SER A 169 15.78 5.55 4.94
C SER A 169 16.60 4.46 4.29
N PHE A 170 16.21 3.20 4.53
CA PHE A 170 16.58 2.07 3.69
C PHE A 170 15.77 2.12 2.41
N VAL A 171 16.43 1.94 1.26
CA VAL A 171 15.81 1.92 -0.07
C VAL A 171 16.44 0.84 -0.94
N ASP A 172 15.68 0.34 -1.91
CA ASP A 172 16.15 -0.67 -2.86
C ASP A 172 17.09 -0.06 -3.90
N LEU A 173 16.78 1.16 -4.33
CA LEU A 173 17.55 1.91 -5.33
C LEU A 173 17.65 3.37 -4.92
N GLY A 174 18.85 3.85 -4.75
CA GLY A 174 19.15 5.22 -4.40
C GLY A 174 19.31 6.17 -5.59
N ALA A 175 19.07 7.48 -5.38
CA ALA A 175 19.30 8.53 -6.40
C ALA A 175 20.79 8.81 -6.65
N ASP A 176 21.67 8.43 -5.74
CA ASP A 176 23.12 8.33 -5.91
C ASP A 176 23.48 6.84 -5.94
N ALA A 177 23.97 6.34 -7.07
CA ALA A 177 24.25 4.93 -7.31
C ALA A 177 25.41 4.34 -6.47
N SER A 178 25.91 5.06 -5.47
CA SER A 178 27.07 4.70 -4.67
C SER A 178 26.87 4.65 -3.14
N THR A 179 25.64 4.53 -2.59
CA THR A 179 25.40 4.33 -1.14
C THR A 179 25.12 2.88 -0.77
N SER A 180 25.25 2.52 0.48
CA SER A 180 24.91 1.20 0.99
C SER A 180 24.50 1.21 2.46
N ALA A 181 23.75 0.17 2.86
CA ALA A 181 23.36 -0.05 4.22
C ALA A 181 23.49 -1.52 4.61
N SER A 182 24.04 -1.82 5.79
CA SER A 182 24.10 -3.17 6.34
C SER A 182 23.49 -3.29 7.73
N VAL A 183 22.96 -4.46 8.02
CA VAL A 183 22.40 -4.80 9.33
C VAL A 183 23.09 -6.06 9.84
N ALA A 184 23.72 -5.99 11.02
CA ALA A 184 24.29 -7.14 11.73
C ALA A 184 23.25 -7.66 12.74
N ALA A 185 22.82 -8.90 12.60
CA ALA A 185 21.96 -9.58 13.56
C ALA A 185 22.74 -10.70 14.23
N ASN A 186 22.74 -10.75 15.57
CA ASN A 186 23.34 -11.86 16.32
C ASN A 186 22.59 -13.16 16.02
N GLN A 187 23.28 -14.18 15.55
CA GLN A 187 22.80 -15.55 15.54
C GLN A 187 22.90 -16.12 16.94
N THR A 188 21.78 -16.49 17.54
CA THR A 188 21.73 -17.58 18.49
C THR A 188 21.58 -18.86 17.68
N ASP A 189 22.62 -19.69 17.78
CA ASP A 189 22.69 -21.02 17.21
C ASP A 189 21.67 -21.92 17.95
N ASP A 190 20.57 -22.23 17.32
CA ASP A 190 19.74 -23.37 17.66
C ASP A 190 19.85 -24.36 16.50
N GLY A 191 20.71 -25.39 16.75
CA GLY A 191 20.84 -26.51 15.85
C GLY A 191 19.58 -27.35 15.80
N ASP A 192 19.21 -27.78 14.64
CA ASP A 192 18.67 -29.13 14.42
C ASP A 192 18.88 -29.60 12.98
N ASP A 193 19.56 -30.76 12.95
CA ASP A 193 19.66 -31.82 11.95
C ASP A 193 19.00 -31.69 10.58
N THR A 194 19.76 -32.03 9.53
CA THR A 194 19.78 -33.37 8.89
C THR A 194 20.73 -33.42 7.71
N MET A 195 21.64 -34.41 7.78
CA MET A 195 22.13 -35.33 6.71
C MET A 195 22.11 -34.89 5.25
N ALA A 196 23.27 -34.90 4.63
CA ALA A 196 23.62 -35.80 3.52
C ALA A 196 25.11 -35.71 3.19
N ASP A 197 25.70 -36.88 3.18
CA ASP A 197 27.02 -37.26 2.65
C ASP A 197 27.25 -36.71 1.22
N PHE A 198 28.49 -36.37 0.94
CA PHE A 198 29.27 -37.00 -0.16
C PHE A 198 30.75 -36.64 -0.04
N ASP A 199 31.58 -37.69 -0.16
CA ASP A 199 33.02 -37.80 -0.28
C ASP A 199 33.61 -36.90 -1.40
N ASP A 200 34.83 -36.37 -1.31
CA ASP A 200 36.06 -37.07 -1.71
C ASP A 200 37.23 -36.06 -1.82
N ASP A 201 38.39 -36.55 -1.34
CA ASP A 201 39.78 -36.34 -1.74
C ASP A 201 40.37 -34.97 -2.11
N ASP A 202 41.30 -34.47 -1.38
CA ASP A 202 42.78 -34.54 -1.65
C ASP A 202 43.58 -33.61 -0.74
N ALA A 203 44.53 -34.20 -0.03
CA ALA A 203 45.66 -33.52 0.58
C ALA A 203 46.73 -33.30 -0.51
N PRO A 204 47.88 -32.59 -0.35
CA PRO A 204 48.74 -32.61 0.85
C PRO A 204 49.58 -31.32 1.15
N THR A 205 50.33 -31.51 2.22
CA THR A 205 51.71 -30.99 2.56
C THR A 205 51.90 -29.71 3.34
N THR A 206 52.24 -30.00 4.57
CA THR A 206 53.31 -29.50 5.49
C THR A 206 54.42 -28.57 4.90
N PRO A 207 55.38 -27.99 5.71
CA PRO A 207 55.58 -28.03 7.15
C PRO A 207 56.15 -26.70 7.79
N VAL A 208 56.62 -26.84 9.09
CA VAL A 208 57.72 -26.14 9.78
C VAL A 208 57.31 -25.04 10.76
N ALA A 209 57.75 -24.93 11.98
CA ALA A 209 58.80 -25.55 12.79
C ALA A 209 58.55 -25.28 14.29
N ALA A 210 59.05 -26.22 15.01
CA ALA A 210 59.29 -26.35 16.42
C ALA A 210 59.88 -25.15 17.18
N GLN A 211 59.46 -25.04 18.41
CA GLN A 211 60.40 -24.74 19.50
C GLN A 211 60.07 -25.58 20.72
N THR A 212 61.07 -26.26 21.17
CA THR A 212 61.15 -27.23 22.25
C THR A 212 61.46 -26.58 23.59
N PRO A 213 61.43 -27.33 24.63
CA PRO A 213 60.97 -26.99 25.96
C PRO A 213 62.08 -27.03 27.01
N VAL A 214 61.73 -26.63 28.19
CA VAL A 214 62.56 -26.85 29.39
C VAL A 214 61.92 -27.91 30.26
N VAL A 215 62.64 -28.98 30.51
CA VAL A 215 62.34 -30.08 31.42
C VAL A 215 62.78 -29.74 32.84
N PRO A 216 62.02 -29.96 33.87
CA PRO A 216 62.52 -30.24 35.21
C PRO A 216 62.41 -31.76 35.56
N ALA A 217 63.36 -32.15 36.28
CA ALA A 217 63.82 -33.44 36.69
C ALA A 217 62.83 -34.50 37.15
N ALA A 218 63.21 -35.72 36.82
CA ALA A 218 62.57 -36.98 37.20
C ALA A 218 62.48 -37.19 38.69
N THR A 219 61.31 -37.52 39.18
CA THR A 219 61.07 -38.25 40.40
C THR A 219 60.83 -39.70 40.01
N SER A 220 61.61 -40.61 40.53
CA SER A 220 61.56 -42.03 40.28
C SER A 220 60.25 -42.63 40.69
N VAL A 221 59.44 -43.06 39.72
CA VAL A 221 58.25 -43.89 39.95
C VAL A 221 58.67 -45.34 39.91
N VAL A 222 58.49 -45.99 41.02
CA VAL A 222 58.55 -47.45 41.12
C VAL A 222 57.65 -48.07 40.08
N ALA A 223 58.19 -48.90 39.19
CA ALA A 223 57.42 -49.60 38.17
C ALA A 223 56.48 -50.59 38.85
N THR A 224 55.20 -50.26 38.92
CA THR A 224 54.13 -51.17 39.23
C THR A 224 53.94 -52.12 38.06
N SER A 225 53.76 -53.40 38.34
CA SER A 225 53.55 -54.39 37.26
C SER A 225 52.29 -54.07 36.46
N PRO A 226 52.24 -54.30 35.13
CA PRO A 226 51.07 -54.00 34.30
C PRO A 226 49.78 -54.67 34.82
N VAL A 227 49.91 -55.76 35.54
CA VAL A 227 48.80 -56.51 36.15
C VAL A 227 48.16 -55.77 37.31
N ASP A 228 48.97 -55.05 38.13
CA ASP A 228 48.47 -54.27 39.28
C ASP A 228 47.80 -52.98 38.81
N ASP A 229 48.17 -52.43 37.69
CA ASP A 229 47.48 -51.27 37.07
C ASP A 229 46.13 -51.68 36.50
N ILE A 230 46.05 -52.86 35.84
CA ILE A 230 44.78 -53.41 35.36
C ILE A 230 43.82 -53.71 36.54
N ARG A 231 44.34 -54.29 37.61
CA ARG A 231 43.55 -54.56 38.81
C ARG A 231 43.03 -53.28 39.46
N ARG A 232 43.83 -52.21 39.52
CA ARG A 232 43.43 -50.90 40.05
C ARG A 232 42.38 -50.23 39.16
N GLN A 233 42.55 -50.30 37.84
CA GLN A 233 41.55 -49.80 36.89
C GLN A 233 40.21 -50.56 36.97
N ALA A 234 40.29 -51.88 37.09
CA ALA A 234 39.08 -52.70 37.27
C ALA A 234 38.35 -52.41 38.61
N ALA A 235 39.08 -52.22 39.69
CA ALA A 235 38.54 -51.86 40.99
C ALA A 235 37.89 -50.47 40.94
N ALA A 236 38.56 -49.49 40.33
CA ALA A 236 38.01 -48.14 40.15
C ALA A 236 36.74 -48.10 39.29
N GLU A 237 36.67 -48.95 38.25
CA GLU A 237 35.49 -49.06 37.40
C GLU A 237 34.29 -49.69 38.14
N ILE A 238 34.57 -50.74 39.00
CA ILE A 238 33.53 -51.32 39.82
C ILE A 238 32.97 -50.28 40.83
N GLU A 239 33.86 -49.48 41.44
CA GLU A 239 33.46 -48.41 42.34
C GLU A 239 32.68 -47.32 41.63
N ARG A 240 33.06 -46.95 40.41
CA ARG A 240 32.32 -45.98 39.58
C ARG A 240 30.92 -46.50 39.29
N ILE A 241 30.78 -47.73 38.82
CA ILE A 241 29.48 -48.36 38.52
C ILE A 241 28.62 -48.47 39.78
N ALA A 242 29.20 -48.81 40.91
CA ALA A 242 28.46 -48.89 42.19
C ALA A 242 27.98 -47.50 42.66
N ALA A 243 28.77 -46.48 42.43
CA ALA A 243 28.36 -45.11 42.75
C ALA A 243 27.21 -44.60 41.81
N ILE A 244 27.30 -44.91 40.51
CA ILE A 244 26.23 -44.58 39.55
C ILE A 244 24.92 -45.31 39.91
N ARG A 245 24.97 -46.58 40.28
CA ARG A 245 23.80 -47.32 40.71
C ARG A 245 23.16 -46.75 41.99
N ARG A 246 23.97 -46.33 42.95
CA ARG A 246 23.50 -45.67 44.15
C ARG A 246 22.80 -44.34 43.85
N LEU A 247 23.37 -43.55 42.92
CA LEU A 247 22.79 -42.28 42.49
C LEU A 247 21.45 -42.48 41.79
N CYS A 248 21.35 -43.43 40.86
CA CYS A 248 20.15 -43.72 40.12
C CYS A 248 19.06 -44.36 40.94
N ASN A 249 19.41 -45.06 42.04
CA ASN A 249 18.51 -45.69 43.03
C ASN A 249 17.28 -46.39 42.42
N GLY A 250 17.47 -47.06 41.28
CA GLY A 250 16.42 -47.79 40.56
C GLY A 250 15.32 -46.91 39.90
N ARG A 251 15.41 -45.58 39.99
CA ARG A 251 14.41 -44.66 39.42
C ARG A 251 14.76 -44.17 38.04
N HIS A 252 16.06 -44.10 37.70
CA HIS A 252 16.56 -43.59 36.44
C HIS A 252 17.32 -44.67 35.64
N THR A 253 16.64 -45.80 35.37
CA THR A 253 17.26 -46.97 34.72
C THR A 253 17.85 -46.68 33.34
N GLY A 254 17.24 -45.80 32.56
CA GLY A 254 17.74 -45.37 31.25
C GLY A 254 19.04 -44.57 31.35
N ILE A 255 19.15 -43.65 32.35
CA ILE A 255 20.35 -42.84 32.61
C ILE A 255 21.46 -43.77 33.18
N GLU A 256 21.11 -44.69 34.08
CA GLU A 256 22.04 -45.69 34.62
C GLU A 256 22.69 -46.55 33.55
N ALA A 257 21.88 -47.14 32.66
CA ALA A 257 22.36 -47.95 31.56
C ALA A 257 23.28 -47.17 30.61
N LYS A 258 22.92 -45.91 30.31
CA LYS A 258 23.72 -45.05 29.45
C LYS A 258 25.02 -44.60 30.13
N ALA A 259 24.99 -44.22 31.40
CA ALA A 259 26.15 -43.79 32.16
C ALA A 259 27.19 -44.93 32.34
N ILE A 260 26.73 -46.16 32.55
CA ILE A 260 27.58 -47.36 32.64
C ILE A 260 28.22 -47.67 31.29
N ARG A 261 27.42 -47.71 30.21
CA ARG A 261 27.88 -48.05 28.85
C ARG A 261 28.88 -47.01 28.33
N ASP A 262 28.56 -45.71 28.49
CA ASP A 262 29.32 -44.61 27.88
C ASP A 262 30.43 -44.08 28.82
N GLY A 263 30.71 -44.78 29.95
CA GLY A 263 31.80 -44.47 30.85
C GLY A 263 31.68 -43.13 31.60
N TRP A 264 30.46 -42.66 31.88
CA TRP A 264 30.26 -41.37 32.59
C TRP A 264 30.76 -41.42 34.00
N ASP A 265 31.29 -40.29 34.48
CA ASP A 265 31.64 -40.11 35.86
C ASP A 265 30.39 -39.84 36.74
N VAL A 266 30.59 -39.84 38.05
CA VAL A 266 29.53 -39.68 39.02
C VAL A 266 28.88 -38.28 38.89
N GLN A 267 29.70 -37.25 38.67
CA GLN A 267 29.22 -35.88 38.57
C GLN A 267 28.34 -35.63 37.31
N ARG A 268 28.76 -36.18 36.17
CA ARG A 268 27.99 -36.10 34.93
C ARG A 268 26.67 -36.86 35.04
N THR A 269 26.67 -38.00 35.70
CA THR A 269 25.46 -38.79 35.95
C THR A 269 24.48 -38.05 36.87
N GLU A 270 24.99 -37.41 37.94
CA GLU A 270 24.19 -36.60 38.86
C GLU A 270 23.58 -35.39 38.13
N LEU A 271 24.35 -34.69 37.32
CA LEU A 271 23.89 -33.56 36.52
C LEU A 271 22.79 -33.97 35.53
N GLN A 272 22.91 -35.16 34.95
CA GLN A 272 21.86 -35.65 34.05
C GLN A 272 20.59 -36.05 34.80
N ILE A 273 20.69 -36.63 36.00
CA ILE A 273 19.55 -36.93 36.86
C ILE A 273 18.87 -35.64 37.33
N LEU A 274 19.64 -34.59 37.68
CA LEU A 274 19.10 -33.29 38.04
C LEU A 274 18.38 -32.62 36.85
N ARG A 275 18.88 -32.81 35.64
CA ARG A 275 18.21 -32.31 34.42
C ARG A 275 16.91 -33.07 34.14
N ASP A 276 16.90 -34.38 34.34
CA ASP A 276 15.73 -35.25 34.13
C ASP A 276 14.64 -34.99 35.21
N ASN A 277 15.07 -34.73 36.44
CA ASN A 277 14.18 -34.39 37.57
C ASN A 277 13.81 -32.90 37.61
N ARG A 278 14.34 -32.05 36.67
CA ARG A 278 13.93 -30.66 36.60
C ARG A 278 12.42 -30.64 36.32
N PRO A 279 11.57 -30.10 37.23
CA PRO A 279 10.15 -29.94 36.92
C PRO A 279 10.11 -29.21 35.60
N ALA A 280 9.42 -29.77 34.60
CA ALA A 280 9.02 -28.99 33.44
C ALA A 280 8.46 -27.71 34.04
N ALA A 281 9.13 -26.57 33.80
CA ALA A 281 8.62 -25.29 34.24
C ALA A 281 7.14 -25.31 33.82
N PRO A 282 6.19 -25.07 34.72
CA PRO A 282 4.82 -24.93 34.30
C PRO A 282 4.94 -23.99 33.13
N ALA A 283 4.45 -24.45 31.97
CA ALA A 283 4.38 -23.57 30.81
C ALA A 283 3.77 -22.30 31.38
N VAL A 284 4.59 -21.28 31.57
CA VAL A 284 4.09 -19.93 31.75
C VAL A 284 3.38 -19.76 30.44
N HIS A 285 2.06 -20.02 30.42
CA HIS A 285 1.20 -19.32 29.54
C HIS A 285 1.42 -17.85 29.92
N VAL A 286 2.50 -17.26 29.38
CA VAL A 286 2.39 -15.92 28.87
C VAL A 286 1.26 -16.09 27.88
N PRO A 287 0.07 -15.56 28.09
CA PRO A 287 -0.88 -15.51 27.02
C PRO A 287 -0.11 -14.76 25.94
N GLU A 288 0.37 -15.48 24.91
CA GLU A 288 0.71 -14.85 23.67
C GLU A 288 -0.50 -13.96 23.43
N ARG A 289 -0.35 -12.65 23.52
CA ARG A 289 -1.39 -11.71 23.12
C ARG A 289 -1.48 -11.83 21.60
N THR A 290 -2.05 -12.93 21.18
CA THR A 290 -2.29 -13.31 19.78
C THR A 290 -3.43 -12.48 19.18
N VAL A 291 -4.04 -11.57 19.97
CA VAL A 291 -5.09 -10.68 19.51
C VAL A 291 -4.43 -9.44 18.93
N THR A 292 -4.33 -9.43 17.63
CA THR A 292 -3.93 -8.25 16.83
C THR A 292 -5.18 -7.56 16.29
N ALA A 293 -5.06 -6.30 15.87
CA ALA A 293 -6.14 -5.57 15.20
C ALA A 293 -6.72 -6.37 14.02
N GLN A 294 -5.86 -7.00 13.21
CA GLN A 294 -6.25 -7.83 12.07
C GLN A 294 -7.07 -9.07 12.46
N VAL A 295 -6.76 -9.71 13.59
CA VAL A 295 -7.53 -10.86 14.11
C VAL A 295 -8.92 -10.42 14.55
N LEU A 296 -9.04 -9.26 15.19
CA LEU A 296 -10.35 -8.68 15.57
C LEU A 296 -11.16 -8.28 14.34
N GLU A 297 -10.55 -7.64 13.36
CA GLU A 297 -11.21 -7.31 12.10
C GLU A 297 -11.73 -8.57 11.40
N ALA A 298 -10.89 -9.59 11.26
CA ALA A 298 -11.26 -10.86 10.64
C ALA A 298 -12.41 -11.54 11.41
N ALA A 299 -12.37 -11.53 12.74
CA ALA A 299 -13.45 -12.08 13.57
C ALA A 299 -14.77 -11.34 13.36
N CYS A 300 -14.75 -10.00 13.31
CA CYS A 300 -15.94 -9.18 13.02
C CYS A 300 -16.52 -9.49 11.64
N LEU A 301 -15.67 -9.57 10.60
CA LEU A 301 -16.12 -9.85 9.24
C LEU A 301 -16.69 -11.27 9.08
N ARG A 302 -16.10 -12.26 9.76
CA ARG A 302 -16.63 -13.65 9.79
C ARG A 302 -17.97 -13.72 10.51
N THR A 303 -18.10 -13.06 11.64
CA THR A 303 -19.38 -12.98 12.38
C THR A 303 -20.46 -12.37 11.50
N ALA A 304 -20.12 -11.33 10.74
CA ALA A 304 -21.03 -10.66 9.82
C ALA A 304 -21.22 -11.40 8.47
N LYS A 305 -20.57 -12.55 8.27
CA LYS A 305 -20.64 -13.38 7.05
C LYS A 305 -20.29 -12.62 5.77
N SER A 306 -19.26 -11.78 5.82
CA SER A 306 -18.76 -11.08 4.63
C SER A 306 -18.05 -12.07 3.69
N ASN A 307 -18.30 -11.96 2.39
CA ASN A 307 -17.69 -12.81 1.36
C ASN A 307 -16.22 -12.46 1.06
N SER A 308 -15.72 -11.34 1.58
CA SER A 308 -14.39 -10.82 1.27
C SER A 308 -13.31 -11.21 2.29
N VAL A 309 -13.65 -11.99 3.32
CA VAL A 309 -12.76 -12.28 4.45
C VAL A 309 -11.52 -13.04 4.00
N GLU A 310 -11.69 -14.11 3.23
CA GLU A 310 -10.60 -14.98 2.78
C GLU A 310 -9.64 -14.29 1.80
N ALA A 311 -10.12 -13.30 1.05
CA ALA A 311 -9.31 -12.52 0.13
C ALA A 311 -8.54 -11.38 0.82
N SER A 312 -8.92 -11.03 2.07
CA SER A 312 -8.40 -9.84 2.77
C SER A 312 -7.37 -10.14 3.84
N TYR A 313 -7.31 -11.38 4.34
CA TYR A 313 -6.44 -11.76 5.47
C TYR A 313 -5.70 -13.07 5.18
N ASP A 314 -4.51 -13.21 5.78
CA ASP A 314 -3.71 -14.42 5.71
C ASP A 314 -4.34 -15.57 6.51
N HIS A 315 -3.98 -16.80 6.14
CA HIS A 315 -4.53 -18.03 6.73
C HIS A 315 -4.33 -18.08 8.25
N ARG A 316 -3.18 -17.62 8.76
CA ARG A 316 -2.87 -17.62 10.20
C ARG A 316 -3.79 -16.69 10.98
N THR A 317 -4.05 -15.49 10.46
CA THR A 317 -4.99 -14.53 11.06
C THR A 317 -6.40 -15.10 11.10
N LEU A 318 -6.84 -15.76 10.01
CA LEU A 318 -8.15 -16.39 9.94
C LEU A 318 -8.27 -17.57 10.92
N GLU A 319 -7.24 -18.40 11.04
CA GLU A 319 -7.20 -19.52 11.99
C GLU A 319 -7.24 -19.04 13.44
N LEU A 320 -6.51 -17.98 13.78
CA LEU A 320 -6.55 -17.37 15.11
C LEU A 320 -7.92 -16.77 15.41
N ALA A 321 -8.54 -16.07 14.45
CA ALA A 321 -9.88 -15.55 14.59
C ALA A 321 -10.91 -16.67 14.84
N ASP A 322 -10.82 -17.79 14.10
CA ASP A 322 -11.71 -18.95 14.26
C ASP A 322 -11.50 -19.69 15.57
N SER A 323 -10.25 -19.87 15.99
CA SER A 323 -9.96 -20.61 17.21
C SER A 323 -10.44 -19.85 18.46
N ARG A 324 -10.27 -18.51 18.45
CA ARG A 324 -10.60 -17.67 19.60
C ARG A 324 -12.07 -17.25 19.62
N TYR A 325 -12.66 -16.93 18.48
CA TYR A 325 -14.02 -16.40 18.35
C TYR A 325 -14.94 -17.37 17.58
N ARG A 326 -14.92 -18.66 17.93
CA ARG A 326 -15.73 -19.73 17.28
C ARG A 326 -17.23 -19.45 17.22
N GLY A 327 -17.76 -18.75 18.21
CA GLY A 327 -19.19 -18.35 18.28
C GLY A 327 -19.49 -17.02 17.59
N GLY A 328 -18.50 -16.39 17.02
CA GLY A 328 -18.55 -14.99 16.58
C GLY A 328 -18.10 -14.05 17.69
N ILE A 329 -17.82 -12.81 17.32
CA ILE A 329 -17.48 -11.72 18.24
C ILE A 329 -18.64 -10.72 18.30
N GLY A 330 -19.05 -10.32 19.51
CA GLY A 330 -20.02 -9.25 19.74
C GLY A 330 -19.35 -7.88 19.79
N LEU A 331 -20.16 -6.81 19.70
CA LEU A 331 -19.66 -5.44 19.80
C LEU A 331 -19.05 -5.15 21.17
N GLN A 332 -19.67 -5.65 22.24
CA GLN A 332 -19.15 -5.50 23.61
C GLN A 332 -17.81 -6.22 23.79
N GLU A 333 -17.70 -7.43 23.27
CA GLU A 333 -16.48 -8.22 23.33
C GLU A 333 -15.36 -7.54 22.55
N LEU A 334 -15.65 -7.01 21.36
CA LEU A 334 -14.70 -6.23 20.55
C LEU A 334 -14.17 -5.01 21.32
N LEU A 335 -15.08 -4.24 21.93
CA LEU A 335 -14.71 -3.07 22.73
C LEU A 335 -13.93 -3.44 23.98
N LEU A 336 -14.24 -4.56 24.64
CA LEU A 336 -13.50 -5.06 25.80
C LEU A 336 -12.09 -5.52 25.43
N GLU A 337 -11.94 -6.25 24.33
CA GLU A 337 -10.60 -6.69 23.84
C GLU A 337 -9.72 -5.48 23.55
N ALA A 338 -10.26 -4.45 22.89
CA ALA A 338 -9.54 -3.21 22.66
C ALA A 338 -9.21 -2.46 23.96
N ALA A 339 -10.18 -2.36 24.88
CA ALA A 339 -9.96 -1.71 26.18
C ALA A 339 -8.89 -2.41 27.00
N TRP A 340 -8.89 -3.75 27.03
CA TRP A 340 -7.85 -4.54 27.73
C TRP A 340 -6.47 -4.34 27.09
N ALA A 341 -6.40 -4.28 25.79
CA ALA A 341 -5.15 -3.97 25.09
C ALA A 341 -4.63 -2.58 25.45
N ASN A 342 -5.53 -1.63 25.71
CA ASN A 342 -5.22 -0.25 26.09
C ASN A 342 -5.12 -0.06 27.63
N GLY A 343 -5.03 -1.15 28.41
CA GLY A 343 -4.73 -1.09 29.84
C GLY A 343 -5.95 -1.09 30.77
N TYR A 344 -7.16 -1.30 30.26
CA TYR A 344 -8.35 -1.46 31.12
C TYR A 344 -8.24 -2.77 31.92
N THR A 345 -8.49 -2.69 33.24
CA THR A 345 -8.33 -3.83 34.15
C THR A 345 -9.66 -4.50 34.55
N GLY A 346 -10.79 -3.93 34.18
CA GLY A 346 -12.11 -4.50 34.42
C GLY A 346 -12.39 -5.76 33.62
N ARG A 347 -13.23 -6.66 34.11
CA ARG A 347 -13.52 -7.96 33.50
C ARG A 347 -14.78 -8.02 32.65
N ASN A 348 -15.59 -6.97 32.67
CA ASN A 348 -16.89 -6.96 31.98
C ASN A 348 -17.28 -5.56 31.51
N PHE A 349 -18.34 -5.49 30.70
CA PHE A 349 -18.87 -4.27 30.11
C PHE A 349 -19.80 -3.45 31.02
N ARG A 350 -19.86 -3.73 32.35
CA ARG A 350 -20.78 -3.04 33.29
C ARG A 350 -20.54 -1.53 33.35
N ASP A 351 -19.26 -1.11 33.34
CA ASP A 351 -18.91 0.30 33.20
C ASP A 351 -18.64 0.60 31.73
N SER A 352 -19.71 0.69 30.95
CA SER A 352 -19.63 0.93 29.51
C SER A 352 -18.88 2.21 29.15
N ARG A 353 -18.96 3.26 30.01
CA ARG A 353 -18.26 4.52 29.77
C ARG A 353 -16.75 4.39 29.95
N ALA A 354 -16.30 3.69 30.99
CA ALA A 354 -14.88 3.45 31.21
C ALA A 354 -14.30 2.54 30.13
N VAL A 355 -15.04 1.50 29.72
CA VAL A 355 -14.62 0.61 28.59
C VAL A 355 -14.50 1.39 27.28
N MET A 356 -15.52 2.18 26.92
CA MET A 356 -15.47 2.95 25.69
C MET A 356 -14.31 3.96 25.70
N ARG A 357 -14.13 4.70 26.80
CA ARG A 357 -13.01 5.63 26.92
C ARG A 357 -11.67 4.92 26.79
N ALA A 358 -11.48 3.77 27.42
CA ALA A 358 -10.25 2.98 27.30
C ALA A 358 -10.07 2.40 25.89
N ALA A 359 -11.13 1.90 25.26
CA ALA A 359 -11.09 1.36 23.90
C ALA A 359 -10.69 2.41 22.86
N PHE A 360 -11.19 3.66 22.99
CA PHE A 360 -10.88 4.76 22.09
C PHE A 360 -9.67 5.61 22.54
N SER A 361 -9.07 5.35 23.72
CA SER A 361 -7.90 6.10 24.16
C SER A 361 -6.69 5.75 23.32
N ARG A 362 -6.02 6.79 22.79
CA ARG A 362 -4.72 6.70 22.11
C ARG A 362 -3.58 6.98 23.09
N ASP A 363 -3.63 6.46 24.31
CA ASP A 363 -2.56 6.71 25.29
C ASP A 363 -1.27 6.03 24.83
N ILE A 364 -0.32 6.86 24.39
CA ILE A 364 1.03 6.49 23.96
C ILE A 364 1.93 6.25 25.20
N GLN A 365 1.40 5.72 26.28
CA GLN A 365 2.21 5.36 27.44
C GLN A 365 2.53 3.86 27.44
N ALA A 366 3.82 3.61 27.30
CA ALA A 366 4.51 2.34 27.45
C ALA A 366 4.34 1.29 26.34
N GLY A 367 5.27 1.25 25.38
CA GLY A 367 5.93 0.05 24.81
C GLY A 367 5.14 -1.16 24.32
N TRP A 368 3.81 -1.13 24.34
CA TRP A 368 2.92 -2.24 23.99
C TRP A 368 2.00 -1.81 22.85
N SER A 369 1.78 -2.70 21.93
CA SER A 369 0.87 -2.51 20.78
C SER A 369 -0.52 -2.11 21.29
N THR A 370 -0.86 -0.83 21.18
CA THR A 370 -2.22 -0.33 21.42
C THR A 370 -3.13 -0.74 20.26
N ILE A 371 -4.26 -1.35 20.56
CA ILE A 371 -5.29 -1.67 19.56
C ILE A 371 -6.13 -0.40 19.37
N ASP A 372 -6.05 0.20 18.18
CA ASP A 372 -6.91 1.32 17.79
C ASP A 372 -8.27 0.78 17.34
N ILE A 373 -9.25 0.83 18.24
CA ILE A 373 -10.61 0.38 17.94
C ILE A 373 -11.28 1.25 16.87
N GLY A 374 -10.97 2.55 16.81
CA GLY A 374 -11.48 3.44 15.77
C GLY A 374 -11.01 3.01 14.39
N GLY A 375 -9.74 2.63 14.27
CA GLY A 375 -9.18 2.07 13.05
C GLY A 375 -9.81 0.73 12.67
N ILE A 376 -9.97 -0.20 13.63
CA ILE A 376 -10.61 -1.49 13.38
C ILE A 376 -12.06 -1.31 12.90
N LEU A 377 -12.85 -0.51 13.62
CA LEU A 377 -14.24 -0.23 13.25
C LEU A 377 -14.33 0.45 11.88
N SER A 378 -13.43 1.39 11.58
CA SER A 378 -13.36 2.05 10.28
C SER A 378 -13.00 1.07 9.17
N ASN A 379 -12.05 0.17 9.38
CA ASN A 379 -11.65 -0.84 8.40
C ASN A 379 -12.77 -1.85 8.12
N VAL A 380 -13.43 -2.34 9.17
CA VAL A 380 -14.60 -3.23 9.04
C VAL A 380 -15.73 -2.49 8.34
N ALA A 381 -16.04 -1.27 8.77
CA ALA A 381 -17.08 -0.44 8.19
C ALA A 381 -16.81 -0.10 6.71
N ASN A 382 -15.57 0.19 6.33
CA ASN A 382 -15.21 0.45 4.93
C ASN A 382 -15.50 -0.74 4.01
N LYS A 383 -15.28 -1.98 4.47
CA LYS A 383 -15.59 -3.17 3.68
C LYS A 383 -17.09 -3.31 3.40
N PHE A 384 -17.93 -3.07 4.42
CA PHE A 384 -19.40 -3.07 4.25
C PHE A 384 -19.90 -1.85 3.48
N LEU A 385 -19.24 -0.71 3.61
CA LEU A 385 -19.51 0.47 2.80
C LEU A 385 -19.32 0.17 1.30
N LEU A 386 -18.21 -0.48 0.95
CA LEU A 386 -17.91 -0.88 -0.43
C LEU A 386 -18.93 -1.90 -0.96
N GLU A 387 -19.33 -2.90 -0.15
CA GLU A 387 -20.42 -3.81 -0.53
C GLU A 387 -21.71 -3.04 -0.86
N GLY A 388 -22.06 -2.06 -0.03
CA GLY A 388 -23.23 -1.19 -0.27
C GLY A 388 -23.08 -0.34 -1.53
N PHE A 389 -21.93 0.25 -1.74
CA PHE A 389 -21.62 1.08 -2.90
C PHE A 389 -21.68 0.28 -4.21
N PHE A 390 -21.09 -0.90 -4.24
CA PHE A 390 -21.09 -1.77 -5.42
C PHE A 390 -22.44 -2.45 -5.68
N SER A 391 -23.39 -2.42 -4.74
CA SER A 391 -24.73 -2.95 -4.94
C SER A 391 -25.61 -2.10 -5.85
N VAL A 392 -25.20 -0.87 -6.16
CA VAL A 392 -25.92 0.07 -7.00
C VAL A 392 -25.43 -0.02 -8.45
N GLU A 393 -26.32 0.22 -9.39
CA GLU A 393 -26.00 0.33 -10.83
C GLU A 393 -24.87 1.34 -11.05
N ARG A 394 -23.88 0.98 -11.87
CA ARG A 394 -22.69 1.80 -12.15
C ARG A 394 -22.44 2.01 -13.65
N VAL A 395 -23.51 2.05 -14.44
CA VAL A 395 -23.43 2.27 -15.90
C VAL A 395 -22.71 3.57 -16.23
N TRP A 396 -22.82 4.60 -15.37
CA TRP A 396 -22.12 5.87 -15.54
C TRP A 396 -20.61 5.67 -15.74
N ARG A 397 -20.00 4.67 -15.09
CA ARG A 397 -18.55 4.44 -15.19
C ARG A 397 -18.09 4.02 -16.58
N ASN A 398 -18.99 3.39 -17.35
CA ASN A 398 -18.73 2.97 -18.73
C ASN A 398 -18.96 4.10 -19.75
N LEU A 399 -19.57 5.21 -19.33
CA LEU A 399 -20.00 6.32 -20.19
C LEU A 399 -19.13 7.57 -20.03
N CYS A 400 -18.34 7.68 -18.95
CA CYS A 400 -17.58 8.89 -18.62
C CYS A 400 -16.08 8.64 -18.60
N SER A 401 -15.32 9.68 -18.88
CA SER A 401 -13.91 9.75 -18.49
C SER A 401 -13.79 10.03 -17.00
N VAL A 402 -12.69 9.58 -16.41
CA VAL A 402 -12.39 9.84 -15.00
C VAL A 402 -11.14 10.69 -14.90
N ARG A 403 -11.27 11.76 -14.14
CA ARG A 403 -10.17 12.69 -13.82
C ARG A 403 -9.82 12.62 -12.35
N ASN A 404 -8.54 12.58 -12.06
CA ASN A 404 -8.03 12.78 -10.71
C ASN A 404 -7.78 14.28 -10.49
N VAL A 405 -8.32 14.83 -9.38
CA VAL A 405 -8.11 16.21 -8.94
C VAL A 405 -7.53 16.22 -7.54
N SER A 406 -6.67 17.18 -7.26
CA SER A 406 -5.98 17.28 -5.95
C SER A 406 -6.60 18.31 -5.01
N ASP A 407 -7.54 19.13 -5.51
CA ASP A 407 -8.22 20.16 -4.74
C ASP A 407 -9.66 20.37 -5.24
N PHE A 408 -10.42 21.22 -4.54
CA PHE A 408 -11.79 21.57 -4.86
C PHE A 408 -11.92 22.79 -5.80
N LYS A 409 -10.83 23.21 -6.44
CA LYS A 409 -10.87 24.29 -7.41
C LYS A 409 -11.40 23.77 -8.74
N THR A 410 -11.94 24.71 -9.52
CA THR A 410 -12.34 24.39 -10.89
C THR A 410 -11.13 24.03 -11.72
N VAL A 411 -11.12 22.83 -12.25
CA VAL A 411 -10.11 22.34 -13.18
C VAL A 411 -10.64 22.55 -14.59
N THR A 412 -9.85 23.22 -15.41
CA THR A 412 -10.19 23.48 -16.81
C THR A 412 -9.43 22.51 -17.70
N SER A 413 -10.18 21.77 -18.52
CA SER A 413 -9.64 20.99 -19.62
C SER A 413 -9.57 21.86 -20.85
N TYR A 414 -8.45 21.84 -21.52
CA TYR A 414 -8.26 22.53 -22.78
C TYR A 414 -8.23 21.49 -23.89
N ARG A 415 -9.14 21.61 -24.84
CA ARG A 415 -8.98 20.95 -26.13
C ARG A 415 -8.25 21.92 -27.04
N LEU A 416 -7.17 21.46 -27.61
CA LEU A 416 -6.47 22.21 -28.63
C LEU A 416 -7.28 22.07 -29.94
N ILE A 417 -7.93 23.15 -30.35
CA ILE A 417 -8.52 23.25 -31.65
C ILE A 417 -7.46 23.91 -32.54
N GLY A 418 -6.95 23.20 -33.48
CA GLY A 418 -5.96 23.70 -34.39
C GLY A 418 -5.92 22.85 -35.63
N LYS A 419 -5.14 23.26 -36.59
CA LYS A 419 -4.81 22.43 -37.71
C LYS A 419 -3.96 21.25 -37.20
N ASP A 420 -4.59 20.15 -36.84
CA ASP A 420 -3.91 18.91 -36.44
C ASP A 420 -3.21 18.22 -37.59
N GLN A 421 -3.33 18.77 -38.81
CA GLN A 421 -2.71 18.22 -40.01
C GLN A 421 -1.36 18.89 -40.25
N TYR A 422 -0.38 18.05 -40.51
CA TYR A 422 0.91 18.53 -41.03
C TYR A 422 0.73 19.20 -42.39
N GLU A 423 1.33 20.38 -42.55
CA GLU A 423 1.41 21.05 -43.83
C GLU A 423 2.61 20.51 -44.60
N GLN A 424 2.49 20.42 -45.93
CA GLN A 424 3.57 20.03 -46.78
C GLN A 424 4.68 21.08 -46.75
N VAL A 425 5.86 20.69 -46.31
CA VAL A 425 7.06 21.54 -46.33
C VAL A 425 7.82 21.32 -47.62
N ALA A 426 8.04 22.40 -48.37
CA ALA A 426 8.86 22.33 -49.59
C ALA A 426 10.32 21.98 -49.22
N PRO A 427 11.10 21.34 -50.14
CA PRO A 427 12.51 21.07 -49.87
C PRO A 427 13.27 22.36 -49.53
N GLY A 428 13.83 22.42 -48.28
CA GLY A 428 14.46 23.62 -47.73
C GLY A 428 13.51 24.67 -47.15
N GLY A 429 12.20 24.36 -47.05
CA GLY A 429 11.21 25.25 -46.47
C GLY A 429 11.15 25.17 -44.94
N GLU A 430 10.66 26.24 -44.35
CA GLU A 430 10.47 26.37 -42.89
C GLU A 430 9.17 25.70 -42.44
N ILE A 431 9.20 24.97 -41.30
CA ILE A 431 7.99 24.44 -40.65
C ILE A 431 7.26 25.59 -39.99
N LYS A 432 6.02 25.83 -40.41
CA LYS A 432 5.19 26.90 -39.88
C LYS A 432 4.61 26.55 -38.53
N HIS A 433 4.54 27.53 -37.64
CA HIS A 433 3.83 27.38 -36.36
C HIS A 433 2.32 27.28 -36.60
N GLY A 434 1.69 26.23 -36.09
CA GLY A 434 0.24 26.12 -36.06
C GLY A 434 -0.36 27.08 -35.01
N SER A 435 -1.53 27.61 -35.30
CA SER A 435 -2.33 28.37 -34.33
C SER A 435 -3.21 27.40 -33.55
N LEU A 436 -3.11 27.42 -32.21
CA LEU A 436 -3.95 26.64 -31.33
C LEU A 436 -5.05 27.51 -30.76
N GLY A 437 -6.32 27.22 -31.04
CA GLY A 437 -7.47 27.75 -30.37
C GLY A 437 -7.77 26.93 -29.10
N ASN A 438 -8.45 27.52 -28.11
CA ASN A 438 -8.77 26.86 -26.84
C ASN A 438 -10.29 26.68 -26.70
N GLU A 439 -10.79 25.46 -26.77
CA GLU A 439 -12.10 25.12 -26.17
C GLU A 439 -11.86 24.73 -24.71
N GLN A 440 -12.63 25.30 -23.81
CA GLN A 440 -12.47 25.09 -22.37
C GLN A 440 -13.69 24.33 -21.83
N PHE A 441 -13.41 23.25 -21.13
CA PHE A 441 -14.40 22.49 -20.37
C PHE A 441 -13.99 22.50 -18.92
N SER A 442 -14.88 22.87 -18.02
CA SER A 442 -14.58 22.97 -16.59
C SER A 442 -15.29 21.88 -15.80
N ASN A 443 -14.58 21.35 -14.80
CA ASN A 443 -15.13 20.41 -13.84
C ASN A 443 -14.64 20.78 -12.44
N LYS A 444 -15.39 20.40 -11.40
CA LYS A 444 -15.07 20.70 -10.01
C LYS A 444 -15.58 19.57 -9.12
N ALA A 445 -14.77 19.07 -8.21
CA ALA A 445 -15.20 18.15 -7.17
C ALA A 445 -15.90 18.90 -6.03
N ASP A 446 -16.93 18.31 -5.46
CA ASP A 446 -17.63 18.74 -4.26
C ASP A 446 -17.77 17.57 -3.29
N THR A 447 -17.86 17.83 -1.98
CA THR A 447 -18.02 16.81 -0.96
C THR A 447 -19.48 16.48 -0.72
N TYR A 448 -19.81 15.20 -0.79
CA TYR A 448 -21.10 14.64 -0.42
C TYR A 448 -20.93 13.73 0.79
N GLY A 449 -21.65 13.96 1.87
CA GLY A 449 -21.48 13.20 3.10
C GLY A 449 -22.78 13.00 3.88
N LEU A 450 -22.77 11.99 4.71
CA LEU A 450 -23.83 11.70 5.66
C LEU A 450 -23.23 11.12 6.94
N MET A 451 -23.74 11.54 8.09
CA MET A 451 -23.36 11.02 9.39
C MET A 451 -24.51 10.20 9.98
N LEU A 452 -24.18 9.06 10.54
CA LEU A 452 -25.10 8.19 11.28
C LEU A 452 -24.43 7.79 12.60
N SER A 453 -25.23 7.71 13.69
CA SER A 453 -24.76 7.27 14.98
C SER A 453 -25.34 5.90 15.34
N ILE A 454 -24.54 5.10 16.05
CA ILE A 454 -24.97 3.88 16.72
C ILE A 454 -25.24 4.27 18.18
N ASP A 455 -26.48 4.09 18.63
CA ASP A 455 -26.87 4.46 20.00
C ASP A 455 -26.26 3.50 21.04
N ARG A 456 -26.10 4.01 22.24
CA ARG A 456 -25.71 3.22 23.44
C ARG A 456 -26.59 1.97 23.64
N ARG A 457 -27.87 2.02 23.23
CA ARG A 457 -28.76 0.85 23.33
C ARG A 457 -28.30 -0.29 22.44
N ASP A 458 -27.90 0.01 21.20
CA ASP A 458 -27.41 -0.99 20.25
C ASP A 458 -26.09 -1.60 20.75
N ILE A 459 -25.22 -0.78 21.39
CA ILE A 459 -23.99 -1.25 22.01
C ILE A 459 -24.28 -2.17 23.22
N ILE A 460 -25.25 -1.81 24.06
CA ILE A 460 -25.63 -2.63 25.24
C ILE A 460 -26.34 -3.91 24.81
N ASN A 461 -27.11 -3.88 23.76
CA ASN A 461 -27.76 -5.06 23.16
C ASN A 461 -26.79 -5.96 22.39
N ASP A 462 -25.54 -5.54 22.31
CA ASP A 462 -24.46 -6.27 21.62
C ASP A 462 -24.77 -6.53 20.12
N ASP A 463 -25.40 -5.53 19.48
CA ASP A 463 -25.80 -5.64 18.07
C ASP A 463 -24.64 -5.30 17.11
N LEU A 464 -23.85 -6.31 16.75
CA LEU A 464 -22.83 -6.18 15.71
C LEU A 464 -23.47 -5.82 14.34
N GLY A 465 -24.76 -6.11 14.15
CA GLY A 465 -25.51 -5.75 12.94
C GLY A 465 -25.54 -4.26 12.67
N ALA A 466 -25.50 -3.42 13.71
CA ALA A 466 -25.41 -1.97 13.54
C ALA A 466 -24.14 -1.53 12.81
N ILE A 467 -22.99 -2.12 13.15
CA ILE A 467 -21.69 -1.84 12.50
C ILE A 467 -21.64 -2.30 11.03
N THR A 468 -22.44 -3.27 10.65
CA THR A 468 -22.47 -3.81 9.29
C THR A 468 -23.54 -3.14 8.43
N THR A 469 -24.72 -2.90 9.01
CA THR A 469 -25.89 -2.36 8.27
C THR A 469 -25.75 -0.86 8.00
N VAL A 470 -25.26 -0.09 8.97
CA VAL A 470 -25.09 1.36 8.83
C VAL A 470 -24.10 1.70 7.71
N PRO A 471 -22.87 1.13 7.64
CA PRO A 471 -21.95 1.37 6.55
C PRO A 471 -22.49 0.94 5.19
N ARG A 472 -23.20 -0.21 5.09
CA ARG A 472 -23.84 -0.63 3.83
C ARG A 472 -24.86 0.41 3.34
N LYS A 473 -25.66 0.98 4.24
CA LYS A 473 -26.62 2.05 3.89
C LYS A 473 -25.89 3.32 3.45
N LEU A 474 -24.82 3.72 4.12
CA LEU A 474 -23.98 4.86 3.72
C LEU A 474 -23.35 4.64 2.35
N GLY A 475 -22.78 3.46 2.11
CA GLY A 475 -22.18 3.11 0.82
C GLY A 475 -23.22 3.10 -0.31
N ARG A 476 -24.38 2.49 -0.07
CA ARG A 476 -25.49 2.52 -1.03
C ARG A 476 -25.97 3.95 -1.29
N GLY A 477 -26.06 4.78 -0.24
CA GLY A 477 -26.41 6.21 -0.35
C GLY A 477 -25.44 6.99 -1.22
N SER A 478 -24.13 6.75 -1.07
CA SER A 478 -23.12 7.33 -1.94
C SER A 478 -23.25 6.88 -3.39
N GLY A 479 -23.46 5.57 -3.64
CA GLY A 479 -23.70 5.05 -4.98
C GLY A 479 -24.95 5.61 -5.64
N LEU A 480 -26.03 5.83 -4.88
CA LEU A 480 -27.22 6.50 -5.37
C LEU A 480 -26.97 7.97 -5.68
N LYS A 481 -26.20 8.67 -4.83
CA LYS A 481 -25.89 10.09 -5.01
C LYS A 481 -25.02 10.36 -6.24
N ILE A 482 -24.03 9.51 -6.50
CA ILE A 482 -23.22 9.63 -7.72
C ILE A 482 -24.07 9.43 -8.98
N ASN A 483 -24.98 8.47 -8.98
CA ASN A 483 -25.95 8.29 -10.06
C ASN A 483 -26.87 9.51 -10.21
N ASP A 484 -27.37 10.04 -9.10
CA ASP A 484 -28.26 11.20 -9.10
C ASP A 484 -27.59 12.43 -9.75
N VAL A 485 -26.37 12.73 -9.36
CA VAL A 485 -25.59 13.84 -9.92
C VAL A 485 -25.30 13.61 -11.40
N PHE A 486 -24.81 12.42 -11.75
CA PHE A 486 -24.47 12.06 -13.12
C PHE A 486 -25.67 12.18 -14.06
N TRP A 487 -26.78 11.49 -13.74
CA TRP A 487 -27.94 11.45 -14.62
C TRP A 487 -28.70 12.78 -14.66
N THR A 488 -28.68 13.59 -13.58
CA THR A 488 -29.23 14.95 -13.60
C THR A 488 -28.49 15.82 -14.62
N ILE A 489 -27.15 15.77 -14.62
CA ILE A 489 -26.33 16.56 -15.54
C ILE A 489 -26.45 16.03 -16.97
N PHE A 490 -26.44 14.71 -17.15
CA PHE A 490 -26.51 14.09 -18.47
C PHE A 490 -27.86 14.30 -19.16
N LEU A 491 -28.97 14.24 -18.43
CA LEU A 491 -30.32 14.32 -18.98
C LEU A 491 -30.83 15.75 -19.10
N ASN A 492 -30.59 16.59 -18.10
CA ASN A 492 -31.09 17.99 -18.09
C ASN A 492 -30.15 18.90 -18.89
N ASN A 493 -30.08 18.66 -20.19
CA ASN A 493 -29.13 19.37 -21.03
C ASN A 493 -29.59 19.54 -22.48
N ALA A 494 -30.65 20.34 -22.69
CA ALA A 494 -31.18 20.62 -24.02
C ALA A 494 -30.21 21.40 -24.92
N ALA A 495 -29.27 22.17 -24.33
CA ALA A 495 -28.29 22.94 -25.10
C ALA A 495 -27.15 22.07 -25.62
N PHE A 496 -26.79 21.02 -24.88
CA PHE A 496 -25.69 20.12 -25.24
C PHE A 496 -26.07 19.19 -26.40
N PHE A 497 -27.20 18.49 -26.28
CA PHE A 497 -27.78 17.70 -27.38
C PHE A 497 -28.79 18.56 -28.12
N SER A 498 -28.36 19.24 -29.17
CA SER A 498 -29.14 20.23 -29.90
C SER A 498 -28.91 20.13 -31.41
N VAL A 499 -29.87 20.62 -32.18
CA VAL A 499 -29.73 20.74 -33.62
C VAL A 499 -28.54 21.62 -34.00
N GLY A 500 -28.26 22.66 -33.19
CA GLY A 500 -27.11 23.56 -33.41
C GLY A 500 -25.76 22.85 -33.32
N ASN A 501 -25.62 21.89 -32.42
CA ASN A 501 -24.43 21.04 -32.27
C ASN A 501 -24.46 19.83 -33.26
N LYS A 502 -25.45 19.72 -34.13
CA LYS A 502 -25.63 18.60 -35.10
C LYS A 502 -25.63 17.21 -34.45
N ASN A 503 -25.94 17.13 -33.16
CA ASN A 503 -25.89 15.90 -32.36
C ASN A 503 -27.26 15.51 -31.76
N TYR A 504 -28.36 16.05 -32.31
CA TYR A 504 -29.72 15.76 -31.90
C TYR A 504 -30.64 15.59 -33.10
N ALA A 505 -31.42 14.52 -33.11
CA ALA A 505 -32.48 14.29 -34.08
C ALA A 505 -33.78 13.88 -33.40
N ALA A 506 -34.92 14.37 -33.94
CA ALA A 506 -36.23 14.02 -33.52
C ALA A 506 -37.04 13.58 -34.75
N GLY A 507 -38.14 12.84 -34.53
CA GLY A 507 -38.98 12.28 -35.59
C GLY A 507 -39.12 10.79 -35.49
N THR A 508 -40.11 10.23 -36.17
CA THR A 508 -40.40 8.78 -36.20
C THR A 508 -39.25 7.96 -36.80
N ASP A 509 -38.46 8.54 -37.66
CA ASP A 509 -37.27 8.00 -38.29
C ASP A 509 -36.04 7.93 -37.35
N THR A 510 -36.16 8.42 -36.09
CA THR A 510 -35.15 8.32 -35.04
C THR A 510 -35.42 7.20 -34.05
N THR A 511 -36.49 6.40 -34.26
CA THR A 511 -36.72 5.18 -33.47
C THR A 511 -35.55 4.22 -33.58
N LEU A 512 -35.28 3.47 -32.52
CA LEU A 512 -34.19 2.48 -32.52
C LEU A 512 -34.55 1.33 -33.49
N THR A 513 -34.10 1.44 -34.71
CA THR A 513 -34.21 0.46 -35.80
C THR A 513 -32.89 0.40 -36.54
N ILE A 514 -32.74 -0.47 -37.53
CA ILE A 514 -31.54 -0.50 -38.39
C ILE A 514 -31.34 0.88 -39.03
N ASP A 515 -32.43 1.46 -39.60
CA ASP A 515 -32.33 2.75 -40.28
C ASP A 515 -32.09 3.91 -39.31
N GLY A 516 -32.76 3.90 -38.15
CA GLY A 516 -32.53 4.87 -37.09
C GLY A 516 -31.08 4.84 -36.55
N LEU A 517 -30.53 3.62 -36.40
CA LEU A 517 -29.15 3.45 -35.96
C LEU A 517 -28.14 3.90 -37.06
N THR A 518 -28.43 3.61 -38.31
CA THR A 518 -27.66 4.12 -39.44
C THR A 518 -27.70 5.66 -39.49
N LYS A 519 -28.86 6.26 -39.28
CA LYS A 519 -29.01 7.72 -39.23
C LYS A 519 -28.18 8.32 -38.09
N ALA A 520 -28.14 7.67 -36.92
CA ALA A 520 -27.31 8.12 -35.81
C ALA A 520 -25.82 7.97 -36.09
N GLU A 521 -25.41 6.86 -36.70
CA GLU A 521 -24.02 6.63 -37.12
C GLU A 521 -23.56 7.70 -38.13
N VAL A 522 -24.39 8.01 -39.13
CA VAL A 522 -24.08 9.07 -40.10
C VAL A 522 -23.98 10.43 -39.41
N ALA A 523 -24.94 10.79 -38.55
CA ALA A 523 -24.90 12.06 -37.82
C ALA A 523 -23.66 12.16 -36.89
N PHE A 524 -23.16 11.04 -36.40
CA PHE A 524 -21.93 11.00 -35.61
C PHE A 524 -20.68 11.18 -36.47
N LEU A 525 -20.60 10.44 -37.58
CA LEU A 525 -19.42 10.48 -38.48
C LEU A 525 -19.29 11.81 -39.23
N ASP A 526 -20.44 12.49 -39.46
CA ASP A 526 -20.46 13.82 -40.10
C ASP A 526 -20.12 14.98 -39.13
N GLN A 527 -19.75 14.67 -37.86
CA GLN A 527 -19.27 15.68 -36.93
C GLN A 527 -17.94 16.26 -37.41
N VAL A 528 -17.83 17.58 -37.34
CA VAL A 528 -16.66 18.32 -37.81
C VAL A 528 -16.02 19.12 -36.68
N ASP A 529 -14.74 19.39 -36.82
CA ASP A 529 -14.00 20.31 -35.98
C ASP A 529 -14.35 21.78 -36.26
N GLY A 530 -13.71 22.72 -35.58
CA GLY A 530 -13.88 24.16 -35.77
C GLY A 530 -13.52 24.64 -37.18
N ASP A 531 -12.71 23.90 -37.94
CA ASP A 531 -12.29 24.19 -39.31
C ASP A 531 -13.15 23.49 -40.36
N GLY A 532 -14.18 22.75 -39.92
CA GLY A 532 -15.10 22.04 -40.82
C GLY A 532 -14.57 20.71 -41.35
N LYS A 533 -13.51 20.14 -40.75
CA LYS A 533 -12.95 18.84 -41.11
C LYS A 533 -13.55 17.74 -40.23
N PRO A 534 -13.73 16.52 -40.78
CA PRO A 534 -14.18 15.38 -39.99
C PRO A 534 -13.26 15.12 -38.78
N ILE A 535 -13.84 14.87 -37.62
CA ILE A 535 -13.11 14.62 -36.38
C ILE A 535 -12.41 13.24 -36.43
N GLY A 536 -12.92 12.33 -37.27
CA GLY A 536 -12.31 10.99 -37.46
C GLY A 536 -12.59 10.00 -36.32
N MET A 537 -13.51 10.33 -35.42
CA MET A 537 -13.89 9.46 -34.31
C MET A 537 -14.99 8.47 -34.72
N MET A 538 -15.00 7.31 -34.06
CA MET A 538 -16.02 6.27 -34.25
C MET A 538 -16.88 6.16 -32.99
N PRO A 539 -18.22 6.01 -33.14
CA PRO A 539 -19.07 5.69 -31.99
C PRO A 539 -18.82 4.26 -31.55
N SER A 540 -18.86 4.01 -30.24
CA SER A 540 -18.60 2.69 -29.65
C SER A 540 -19.68 2.22 -28.69
N ILE A 541 -20.46 3.15 -28.11
CA ILE A 541 -21.44 2.86 -27.06
C ILE A 541 -22.83 3.26 -27.52
N MET A 542 -23.78 2.31 -27.42
CA MET A 542 -25.19 2.54 -27.60
C MET A 542 -25.90 2.53 -26.24
N LEU A 543 -26.26 3.69 -25.74
CA LEU A 543 -26.96 3.85 -24.46
C LEU A 543 -28.46 3.88 -24.67
N VAL A 544 -29.15 2.95 -24.02
CA VAL A 544 -30.61 2.75 -24.22
C VAL A 544 -31.37 2.71 -22.88
N PRO A 545 -32.64 3.18 -22.85
CA PRO A 545 -33.52 2.95 -21.70
C PRO A 545 -33.91 1.48 -21.59
N THR A 546 -34.43 1.09 -20.43
CA THR A 546 -34.85 -0.30 -20.15
C THR A 546 -35.87 -0.86 -21.15
N ALA A 547 -36.74 -0.02 -21.65
CA ALA A 547 -37.74 -0.44 -22.65
C ALA A 547 -37.12 -0.90 -23.99
N LEU A 548 -35.96 -0.37 -24.34
CA LEU A 548 -35.27 -0.69 -25.59
C LEU A 548 -34.11 -1.69 -25.40
N SER A 549 -33.91 -2.20 -24.19
CA SER A 549 -32.77 -3.07 -23.84
C SER A 549 -32.71 -4.36 -24.68
N ALA A 550 -33.85 -5.04 -24.83
CA ALA A 550 -33.93 -6.28 -25.61
C ALA A 550 -33.61 -6.04 -27.09
N PHE A 551 -34.18 -4.98 -27.65
CA PHE A 551 -33.99 -4.63 -29.06
C PHE A 551 -32.59 -4.12 -29.33
N GLY A 552 -32.04 -3.29 -28.46
CA GLY A 552 -30.62 -2.85 -28.53
C GLY A 552 -29.68 -4.05 -28.49
N THR A 553 -29.90 -5.00 -27.59
CA THR A 553 -29.10 -6.22 -27.52
C THR A 553 -29.24 -7.08 -28.79
N GLN A 554 -30.46 -7.14 -29.37
CA GLN A 554 -30.69 -7.84 -30.62
C GLN A 554 -29.92 -7.20 -31.78
N LEU A 555 -29.94 -5.87 -31.90
CA LEU A 555 -29.17 -5.12 -32.92
C LEU A 555 -27.64 -5.38 -32.78
N TYR A 556 -27.16 -5.51 -31.57
CA TYR A 556 -25.73 -5.77 -31.35
C TYR A 556 -25.32 -7.22 -31.66
N LYS A 557 -26.13 -8.22 -31.24
CA LYS A 557 -25.74 -9.64 -31.30
C LYS A 557 -26.18 -10.38 -32.56
N SER A 558 -27.34 -10.00 -33.16
CA SER A 558 -27.92 -10.78 -34.25
C SER A 558 -27.20 -10.54 -35.58
N VAL A 559 -26.92 -11.62 -36.27
CA VAL A 559 -26.35 -11.59 -37.66
C VAL A 559 -27.41 -11.19 -38.65
N GLU A 560 -28.64 -11.67 -38.46
CA GLU A 560 -29.78 -11.40 -39.29
C GLU A 560 -30.92 -10.85 -38.46
N LEU A 561 -31.65 -9.90 -39.00
CA LEU A 561 -32.86 -9.33 -38.42
C LEU A 561 -34.05 -9.59 -39.34
N ARG A 562 -35.21 -9.90 -38.75
CA ARG A 562 -36.45 -9.98 -39.50
C ARG A 562 -37.23 -8.70 -39.26
N ASP A 563 -37.46 -7.96 -40.33
CA ASP A 563 -38.38 -6.84 -40.26
C ASP A 563 -39.85 -7.40 -40.26
N ASN A 564 -40.62 -7.04 -39.22
CA ASN A 564 -42.01 -7.46 -39.08
C ASN A 564 -42.98 -6.62 -39.91
N THR A 565 -42.47 -5.73 -40.75
CA THR A 565 -43.29 -5.00 -41.68
C THR A 565 -43.83 -5.95 -42.75
N ALA A 566 -45.11 -5.89 -43.02
CA ALA A 566 -45.98 -6.92 -43.62
C ALA A 566 -45.55 -7.53 -44.97
N ASN A 567 -44.48 -7.13 -45.59
CA ASN A 567 -44.05 -7.58 -46.92
C ASN A 567 -42.65 -8.17 -47.05
N ALA A 568 -41.83 -8.16 -46.02
CA ALA A 568 -40.46 -8.71 -46.09
C ALA A 568 -40.36 -10.05 -45.35
N LYS A 569 -40.54 -11.17 -46.06
CA LYS A 569 -40.34 -12.54 -45.52
C LYS A 569 -38.88 -12.98 -45.53
N THR A 570 -37.96 -12.18 -46.04
CA THR A 570 -36.53 -12.52 -46.13
C THR A 570 -35.78 -11.87 -44.98
N PRO A 571 -34.91 -12.62 -44.27
CA PRO A 571 -34.04 -12.04 -43.28
C PRO A 571 -33.06 -11.05 -43.94
N ILE A 572 -32.87 -9.90 -43.31
CA ILE A 572 -31.93 -8.86 -43.77
C ILE A 572 -30.69 -8.99 -42.91
N GLY A 573 -29.51 -8.98 -43.53
CA GLY A 573 -28.22 -8.96 -42.79
C GLY A 573 -28.13 -7.70 -41.91
N ASN A 574 -27.65 -7.87 -40.69
CA ASN A 574 -27.48 -6.77 -39.75
C ASN A 574 -26.17 -6.03 -40.00
N PRO A 575 -26.13 -4.80 -40.54
CA PRO A 575 -24.91 -4.06 -40.80
C PRO A 575 -24.24 -3.52 -39.51
N HIS A 576 -24.97 -3.56 -38.38
CA HIS A 576 -24.51 -3.01 -37.10
C HIS A 576 -24.06 -4.08 -36.09
N GLN A 577 -23.99 -5.35 -36.53
CA GLN A 577 -23.56 -6.44 -35.65
C GLN A 577 -22.18 -6.14 -35.04
N GLY A 578 -22.09 -6.16 -33.70
CA GLY A 578 -20.84 -5.98 -32.95
C GLY A 578 -20.24 -4.58 -32.97
N LYS A 579 -20.89 -3.58 -33.64
CA LYS A 579 -20.31 -2.23 -33.73
C LYS A 579 -20.40 -1.44 -32.42
N PHE A 580 -21.54 -1.45 -31.75
CA PHE A 580 -21.82 -0.55 -30.62
C PHE A 580 -22.16 -1.34 -29.38
N ARG A 581 -21.33 -1.24 -28.34
CA ARG A 581 -21.58 -1.87 -27.03
C ARG A 581 -22.87 -1.30 -26.42
N VAL A 582 -23.79 -2.17 -26.01
CA VAL A 582 -25.09 -1.77 -25.45
C VAL A 582 -24.95 -1.55 -23.96
N GLU A 583 -25.22 -0.33 -23.52
CA GLU A 583 -25.36 0.04 -22.13
C GLU A 583 -26.81 0.38 -21.82
N VAL A 584 -27.36 -0.22 -20.76
CA VAL A 584 -28.79 -0.07 -20.40
C VAL A 584 -28.87 0.65 -19.06
N SER A 585 -29.61 1.76 -19.00
CA SER A 585 -29.87 2.43 -17.75
C SER A 585 -31.32 2.68 -17.48
N ARG A 586 -31.73 2.40 -16.23
CA ARG A 586 -33.09 2.68 -15.76
C ARG A 586 -33.34 4.17 -15.49
N TYR A 587 -32.29 4.94 -15.35
CA TYR A 587 -32.36 6.38 -15.08
C TYR A 587 -32.88 7.17 -16.30
N LEU A 588 -32.64 6.70 -17.51
CA LEU A 588 -33.07 7.35 -18.74
C LEU A 588 -34.62 7.52 -18.85
N ALA A 589 -35.36 6.57 -18.30
CA ALA A 589 -36.82 6.58 -18.34
C ALA A 589 -37.48 7.05 -17.04
N ASN A 590 -36.70 7.42 -16.03
CA ASN A 590 -37.22 7.78 -14.71
C ASN A 590 -37.72 9.22 -14.70
N SER A 591 -39.03 9.41 -14.39
CA SER A 591 -39.73 10.69 -14.38
C SER A 591 -39.20 11.73 -13.37
N GLN A 592 -38.37 11.32 -12.41
CA GLN A 592 -37.72 12.24 -11.46
C GLN A 592 -36.61 13.08 -12.10
N TYR A 593 -36.09 12.63 -13.24
CA TYR A 593 -35.00 13.35 -13.93
C TYR A 593 -35.58 14.16 -15.10
N THR A 594 -35.30 15.47 -15.09
CA THR A 594 -35.68 16.35 -16.20
C THR A 594 -34.98 15.90 -17.48
N GLY A 595 -35.69 15.80 -18.58
CA GLY A 595 -35.14 15.32 -19.85
C GLY A 595 -35.20 13.80 -20.04
N ASN A 596 -35.85 13.06 -19.10
CA ASN A 596 -36.09 11.62 -19.22
C ASN A 596 -36.91 11.25 -20.44
N SER A 597 -36.70 10.06 -20.99
CA SER A 597 -37.50 9.47 -22.05
C SER A 597 -37.33 7.95 -22.07
N ALA A 598 -38.45 7.24 -22.25
CA ALA A 598 -38.43 5.80 -22.46
C ALA A 598 -38.12 5.39 -23.91
N LYS A 599 -38.03 6.36 -24.83
CA LYS A 599 -37.80 6.14 -26.25
C LYS A 599 -36.50 6.73 -26.76
N ALA A 600 -35.99 7.76 -26.09
CA ALA A 600 -34.73 8.38 -26.47
C ALA A 600 -33.56 7.45 -26.16
N TRP A 601 -32.62 7.44 -27.08
CA TRP A 601 -31.37 6.66 -26.97
C TRP A 601 -30.20 7.48 -27.51
N TYR A 602 -29.00 7.03 -27.19
CA TYR A 602 -27.76 7.78 -27.48
C TYR A 602 -26.74 6.88 -28.12
N LEU A 603 -25.94 7.45 -29.02
CA LEU A 603 -24.74 6.85 -29.58
C LEU A 603 -23.56 7.68 -29.15
N LEU A 604 -22.61 7.09 -28.43
CA LEU A 604 -21.51 7.79 -27.77
C LEU A 604 -20.15 7.24 -28.25
N SER A 605 -19.14 8.11 -28.23
CA SER A 605 -17.73 7.72 -28.41
C SER A 605 -17.21 6.92 -27.20
N GLU A 606 -16.03 6.32 -27.36
CA GLU A 606 -15.31 5.80 -26.21
C GLU A 606 -14.86 6.97 -25.30
N PRO A 607 -15.06 6.88 -23.97
CA PRO A 607 -14.71 7.98 -23.06
C PRO A 607 -13.23 8.34 -23.03
N THR A 608 -12.36 7.44 -23.45
CA THR A 608 -10.91 7.67 -23.55
C THR A 608 -10.53 8.54 -24.75
N ASP A 609 -11.35 8.55 -25.81
CA ASP A 609 -11.06 9.27 -27.04
C ASP A 609 -11.67 10.67 -27.01
N LEU A 610 -13.00 10.75 -26.90
CA LEU A 610 -13.74 12.01 -26.87
C LEU A 610 -14.85 11.95 -25.82
N PRO A 611 -14.57 12.31 -24.57
CA PRO A 611 -15.53 12.20 -23.49
C PRO A 611 -16.70 13.16 -23.66
N VAL A 612 -17.92 12.64 -23.62
CA VAL A 612 -19.16 13.44 -23.54
C VAL A 612 -19.35 14.04 -22.15
N ILE A 613 -18.96 13.27 -21.14
CA ILE A 613 -19.12 13.61 -19.73
C ILE A 613 -17.90 13.13 -18.94
N GLU A 614 -17.48 13.89 -17.98
CA GLU A 614 -16.32 13.60 -17.14
C GLU A 614 -16.72 13.58 -15.67
N MET A 615 -16.24 12.57 -14.95
CA MET A 615 -16.29 12.52 -13.49
C MET A 615 -14.93 12.88 -12.92
N ALA A 616 -14.90 13.82 -11.98
CA ALA A 616 -13.69 14.20 -11.23
C ALA A 616 -13.75 13.58 -9.84
N PHE A 617 -12.67 12.94 -9.40
CA PHE A 617 -12.54 12.39 -8.06
C PHE A 617 -11.34 12.98 -7.35
N LEU A 618 -11.52 13.39 -6.09
CA LEU A 618 -10.44 13.91 -5.26
C LEU A 618 -9.42 12.80 -4.98
N ASN A 619 -8.14 13.07 -5.27
CA ASN A 619 -7.03 12.14 -5.14
C ASN A 619 -7.25 10.78 -5.83
N GLY A 620 -8.11 10.72 -6.85
CA GLY A 620 -8.45 9.49 -7.57
C GLY A 620 -9.31 8.50 -6.80
N GLN A 621 -9.91 8.89 -5.68
CA GLN A 621 -10.73 8.03 -4.84
C GLN A 621 -12.14 7.86 -5.44
N GLU A 622 -12.35 6.81 -6.23
CA GLU A 622 -13.65 6.50 -6.87
C GLU A 622 -14.68 5.90 -5.89
N SER A 623 -14.29 5.57 -4.68
CA SER A 623 -15.15 4.96 -3.66
C SER A 623 -15.30 5.87 -2.45
N PRO A 624 -16.46 5.83 -1.76
CA PRO A 624 -16.65 6.60 -0.54
C PRO A 624 -15.74 6.12 0.59
N THR A 625 -15.49 7.01 1.55
CA THR A 625 -14.74 6.74 2.78
C THR A 625 -15.69 6.81 3.97
N ILE A 626 -15.45 5.98 4.99
CA ILE A 626 -16.12 6.06 6.27
C ILE A 626 -15.08 6.21 7.38
N GLU A 627 -15.40 7.05 8.35
CA GLU A 627 -14.62 7.23 9.57
C GLU A 627 -15.53 7.01 10.77
N THR A 628 -14.96 6.45 11.83
CA THR A 628 -15.66 6.17 13.08
C THR A 628 -14.96 6.85 14.25
N ALA A 629 -15.74 7.39 15.16
CA ALA A 629 -15.26 8.03 16.38
C ALA A 629 -16.21 7.75 17.56
N GLU A 630 -15.73 7.95 18.79
CA GLU A 630 -16.62 8.06 19.95
C GLU A 630 -17.54 9.26 19.72
N ALA A 631 -18.83 9.10 20.02
CA ALA A 631 -19.80 10.19 19.91
C ALA A 631 -19.44 11.36 20.84
N ASP A 632 -19.82 12.56 20.45
CA ASP A 632 -19.62 13.77 21.23
C ASP A 632 -20.25 13.65 22.64
N PHE A 633 -19.78 14.43 23.59
CA PHE A 633 -20.19 14.37 25.00
C PHE A 633 -21.71 14.38 25.22
N ASN A 634 -22.47 14.98 24.32
CA ASN A 634 -23.93 15.06 24.38
C ASN A 634 -24.65 13.82 23.85
N VAL A 635 -23.97 12.91 23.18
CA VAL A 635 -24.51 11.68 22.58
C VAL A 635 -23.76 10.48 23.10
N LEU A 636 -24.52 9.49 23.59
CA LEU A 636 -23.92 8.23 24.07
C LEU A 636 -23.92 7.22 22.93
N GLY A 637 -22.75 6.97 22.31
CA GLY A 637 -22.66 6.00 21.23
C GLY A 637 -21.36 6.10 20.44
N ILE A 638 -21.41 5.56 19.22
CA ILE A 638 -20.33 5.62 18.22
C ILE A 638 -20.87 6.37 17.01
N GLU A 639 -20.15 7.36 16.53
CA GLU A 639 -20.51 8.10 15.34
C GLU A 639 -19.74 7.57 14.12
N MET A 640 -20.46 7.46 13.00
CA MET A 640 -19.92 7.08 11.70
C MET A 640 -20.26 8.16 10.69
N ARG A 641 -19.24 8.74 10.07
CA ARG A 641 -19.41 9.66 8.94
C ARG A 641 -18.91 9.01 7.66
N GLY A 642 -19.79 8.97 6.65
CA GLY A 642 -19.41 8.57 5.31
C GLY A 642 -19.35 9.80 4.41
N TYR A 643 -18.33 9.93 3.60
CA TYR A 643 -18.21 11.01 2.63
C TYR A 643 -17.57 10.53 1.32
N HIS A 644 -17.85 11.26 0.25
CA HIS A 644 -17.35 10.99 -1.08
C HIS A 644 -17.17 12.30 -1.82
N ASP A 645 -15.97 12.51 -2.35
CA ASP A 645 -15.57 13.74 -3.01
C ASP A 645 -15.51 13.52 -4.52
N PHE A 646 -16.52 14.00 -5.22
CA PHE A 646 -16.58 13.86 -6.67
C PHE A 646 -17.30 15.05 -7.34
N GLY A 647 -17.07 15.18 -8.64
CA GLY A 647 -17.75 16.14 -9.48
C GLY A 647 -18.12 15.53 -10.84
N CYS A 648 -19.05 16.15 -11.53
CA CYS A 648 -19.48 15.72 -12.83
C CYS A 648 -19.68 16.94 -13.73
N ALA A 649 -19.20 16.88 -14.96
CA ALA A 649 -19.41 17.94 -15.94
C ALA A 649 -19.47 17.38 -17.37
N LEU A 650 -20.33 17.96 -18.19
CA LEU A 650 -20.35 17.72 -19.62
C LEU A 650 -19.10 18.29 -20.28
N GLN A 651 -18.58 17.59 -21.25
CA GLN A 651 -17.36 17.95 -21.95
C GLN A 651 -17.68 18.30 -23.42
N ASP A 652 -17.35 17.45 -24.36
CA ASP A 652 -17.49 17.73 -25.79
C ASP A 652 -18.82 17.21 -26.36
N PRO A 653 -19.69 18.06 -26.90
CA PRO A 653 -20.96 17.64 -27.50
C PRO A 653 -20.79 16.77 -28.76
N ARG A 654 -19.63 16.84 -29.42
CA ARG A 654 -19.35 16.07 -30.63
C ARG A 654 -19.09 14.58 -30.36
N GLY A 655 -18.81 14.22 -29.09
CA GLY A 655 -18.61 12.84 -28.66
C GLY A 655 -19.90 12.03 -28.55
N GLY A 656 -21.07 12.61 -28.78
CA GLY A 656 -22.33 11.89 -28.64
C GLY A 656 -23.46 12.41 -29.49
N VAL A 657 -24.35 11.53 -29.92
CA VAL A 657 -25.57 11.86 -30.65
C VAL A 657 -26.79 11.34 -29.89
N LYS A 658 -27.80 12.18 -29.71
CA LYS A 658 -29.11 11.86 -29.11
C LYS A 658 -30.17 11.67 -30.16
N MET A 659 -30.80 10.52 -30.16
CA MET A 659 -32.01 10.22 -30.96
C MET A 659 -33.23 10.24 -30.06
N LYS A 660 -34.24 11.10 -30.38
CA LYS A 660 -35.41 11.26 -29.54
C LYS A 660 -36.33 10.03 -29.57
N GLY A 661 -36.38 9.28 -30.68
CA GLY A 661 -37.20 8.07 -30.83
C GLY A 661 -38.70 8.36 -31.00
N GLU A 662 -39.09 9.62 -31.11
CA GLU A 662 -40.47 10.10 -31.29
C GLU A 662 -40.46 11.51 -31.88
N VAL A 663 -41.66 11.99 -32.29
CA VAL A 663 -41.83 13.32 -32.87
C VAL A 663 -41.57 14.44 -31.85
#